data_2016ebaf34ee342901057c0cd172c285
#
_entry.id   2016ebaf34ee342901057c0cd172c285
#
_cell.length_a   1.000
_cell.length_b   1.000
_cell.length_c   1.000
_cell.angle_alpha   90.00
_cell.angle_beta   90.00
_cell.angle_gamma   90.00
#
_symmetry.space_group_name_H-M   'P 1'
#
loop_
_entity.id
_entity.type
_entity.pdbx_description
1 polymer ?
#
loop_
_entity_poly.entity_id
_entity_poly.type
_entity_poly.pdbx_seq_one_letter_code
_entity_poly.pdbx_strand_id
1 'polypeptide(L)'
;MGNLVTWAVGKFFKYNFYGYLKMNKFLVRVLLVSGLIFSSGVMADLTPLRHFAEFSTWSQMRISPSGDYIAGVVDKNSGLGGSSLMVMDAKTLENLHEIKMTGSAYIGSFVWANDERLIAWEAVKSGIQEIPFSTGNIIAVNIDGTKKRWIYGSGKQSKSHLSRHSKRAGAYLEHTLPDDKKNVLMSVYTYGSEDGAYTRLVKLNTYTGREKNLARSPIKRASLTLDGDGELRFAHGVDLDDGEKFKVFVREGKDWRLIKQAKRNGGSFVPVGFSADNKIAYILDNIETDTQALYSYEMSSGDTQLMYSHPFVDVDQVTFSGEEQSSDSGDIAGVWVQPDYPMYVPLSENLDYNKVLVGLQRKFPQYSVDIISKSSKGEDGSQLAIVGVTSDKLPGMYLLYDFTTSKLTKIRQAHSLIDSSKLSSTVPYKLTMRDGKAVYAYLTLPEDAEGPVPLIMHPHGGPYGPRDSWGYNPEVQMLASRGYGVLQVNFRGSGGYGKDFMYSAYKQWAFEMQDDLTDSVRWAIDSGITEEGRVCIYGASYGGYSALMSAVKEPDLYACTAGYVGVYDLQMMSQKGDIQRRDEGLDYISEAICSTEAECKRGSPLTYIDDLKADVMIIHGAIDQRVPVAHAEALRNALDERDIPYEWLVKRKEGHGFVNVDNREELYGRLLAFFKRNIGS
;
A
#
# COMPACT_ATOMS: atom_id res chain seq x y z
N MET A 1 20.23 1.43 39.34
CA MET A 1 19.49 0.30 39.86
C MET A 1 19.03 -0.49 38.67
N GLY A 2 19.74 -1.53 38.36
CA GLY A 2 19.49 -2.40 37.22
C GLY A 2 18.61 -3.57 37.60
N ASN A 3 18.15 -4.28 36.53
CA ASN A 3 17.45 -5.55 36.56
C ASN A 3 15.96 -5.49 36.92
N LEU A 4 15.12 -5.37 35.87
CA LEU A 4 13.76 -5.96 35.87
C LEU A 4 13.07 -5.77 34.48
N VAL A 5 13.69 -6.16 33.38
CA VAL A 5 12.97 -6.24 32.06
C VAL A 5 13.44 -7.44 31.20
N THR A 6 13.96 -8.50 31.79
CA THR A 6 14.42 -9.69 31.05
C THR A 6 13.71 -10.98 31.47
N TRP A 7 12.41 -10.93 31.78
CA TRP A 7 11.68 -12.15 32.25
C TRP A 7 10.25 -12.32 31.73
N ALA A 8 9.93 -11.97 30.50
CA ALA A 8 8.59 -12.19 29.96
C ALA A 8 8.50 -12.81 28.55
N VAL A 9 9.62 -13.20 27.91
CA VAL A 9 9.56 -13.76 26.53
C VAL A 9 9.89 -15.25 26.43
N GLY A 10 10.06 -15.93 27.56
CA GLY A 10 10.64 -17.28 27.61
C GLY A 10 9.71 -18.44 28.01
N LYS A 11 8.39 -18.35 27.94
CA LYS A 11 7.53 -19.49 28.39
C LYS A 11 6.16 -19.62 27.72
N PHE A 12 6.03 -19.53 26.39
CA PHE A 12 4.75 -19.86 25.74
C PHE A 12 4.87 -20.70 24.45
N PHE A 13 5.93 -21.49 24.29
CA PHE A 13 5.99 -22.49 23.21
C PHE A 13 6.53 -23.82 23.73
N LYS A 14 5.71 -24.56 24.45
CA LYS A 14 5.81 -26.03 24.64
C LYS A 14 4.52 -26.51 25.26
N TYR A 15 3.58 -26.91 24.45
CA TYR A 15 2.63 -28.01 24.77
C TYR A 15 1.72 -28.24 23.54
N ASN A 16 1.74 -29.52 23.15
CA ASN A 16 0.78 -30.29 22.37
C ASN A 16 1.15 -30.62 20.92
N PHE A 17 2.09 -31.53 20.78
CA PHE A 17 2.08 -32.52 19.72
C PHE A 17 2.44 -33.88 20.39
N TYR A 18 1.44 -34.61 20.86
CA TYR A 18 1.49 -36.07 21.07
C TYR A 18 0.11 -36.54 21.59
N GLY A 19 -0.57 -37.32 20.77
CA GLY A 19 -1.71 -38.07 21.23
C GLY A 19 -2.81 -38.27 20.21
N TYR A 20 -2.62 -39.17 19.25
CA TYR A 20 -3.68 -40.09 18.81
C TYR A 20 -3.06 -41.12 17.86
N LEU A 21 -2.45 -42.12 18.41
CA LEU A 21 -2.17 -43.40 17.78
C LEU A 21 -2.44 -44.48 18.79
N LYS A 22 -3.63 -45.11 18.74
CA LYS A 22 -3.81 -46.54 19.02
C LYS A 22 -5.25 -47.01 18.79
N MET A 23 -5.28 -48.09 18.00
CA MET A 23 -6.29 -49.17 17.97
C MET A 23 -7.61 -48.86 17.22
N ASN A 24 -8.02 -49.64 16.21
CA ASN A 24 -8.26 -51.07 16.29
C ASN A 24 -8.31 -51.74 14.89
N LYS A 25 -7.58 -52.85 14.75
CA LYS A 25 -7.78 -53.82 13.67
C LYS A 25 -9.01 -54.65 14.01
N PHE A 26 -10.04 -54.65 13.14
CA PHE A 26 -10.94 -55.81 13.05
C PHE A 26 -11.34 -56.01 11.57
N LEU A 27 -11.12 -57.23 11.15
CA LEU A 27 -11.48 -57.81 9.85
C LEU A 27 -12.97 -57.73 9.60
N VAL A 28 -13.38 -57.40 8.35
CA VAL A 28 -14.45 -58.15 7.67
C VAL A 28 -14.10 -58.23 6.18
N ARG A 29 -14.09 -59.46 5.69
CA ARG A 29 -13.97 -59.90 4.29
C ARG A 29 -15.32 -59.79 3.59
N VAL A 30 -15.21 -59.59 2.22
CA VAL A 30 -16.11 -60.09 1.18
C VAL A 30 -17.22 -59.12 0.76
N LEU A 31 -17.10 -58.47 -0.43
CA LEU A 31 -17.77 -58.87 -1.65
C LEU A 31 -17.29 -57.98 -2.81
N LEU A 32 -16.64 -58.61 -3.78
CA LEU A 32 -16.41 -58.07 -5.12
C LEU A 32 -17.77 -57.93 -5.81
N VAL A 33 -18.20 -56.70 -6.01
CA VAL A 33 -19.16 -56.31 -7.08
C VAL A 33 -18.48 -55.20 -7.87
N SER A 34 -18.08 -55.52 -9.07
CA SER A 34 -17.60 -54.59 -10.08
C SER A 34 -18.69 -53.58 -10.42
N GLY A 35 -18.70 -52.48 -9.72
CA GLY A 35 -19.41 -51.27 -10.08
C GLY A 35 -18.36 -50.24 -10.51
N LEU A 36 -18.29 -49.92 -11.78
CA LEU A 36 -17.66 -48.70 -12.30
C LEU A 36 -18.38 -47.51 -11.65
N ILE A 37 -17.90 -47.12 -10.49
CA ILE A 37 -18.23 -45.80 -9.96
C ILE A 37 -17.36 -44.84 -10.75
N PHE A 38 -17.96 -44.23 -11.77
CA PHE A 38 -17.49 -42.91 -12.20
C PHE A 38 -17.53 -42.03 -10.95
N SER A 39 -16.41 -41.85 -10.29
CA SER A 39 -16.23 -40.73 -9.39
C SER A 39 -16.35 -39.48 -10.26
N SER A 40 -17.56 -38.94 -10.36
CA SER A 40 -17.72 -37.52 -10.64
C SER A 40 -16.98 -36.82 -9.51
N GLY A 41 -15.70 -36.56 -9.67
CA GLY A 41 -14.99 -35.60 -8.84
C GLY A 41 -15.86 -34.33 -8.90
N VAL A 42 -16.40 -33.94 -7.76
CA VAL A 42 -16.98 -32.63 -7.59
C VAL A 42 -15.79 -31.70 -7.89
N MET A 43 -15.73 -31.20 -9.13
CA MET A 43 -14.82 -30.09 -9.44
C MET A 43 -15.17 -29.01 -8.43
N ALA A 44 -14.27 -28.77 -7.50
CA ALA A 44 -14.45 -27.64 -6.58
C ALA A 44 -14.78 -26.42 -7.42
N ASP A 45 -15.89 -25.77 -7.09
CA ASP A 45 -16.40 -24.62 -7.86
C ASP A 45 -15.42 -23.46 -7.67
N LEU A 46 -14.45 -23.36 -8.59
CA LEU A 46 -13.36 -22.38 -8.52
C LEU A 46 -13.96 -20.95 -8.61
N THR A 47 -13.46 -20.05 -7.78
CA THR A 47 -13.80 -18.62 -7.89
C THR A 47 -13.51 -18.12 -9.31
N PRO A 48 -14.50 -17.57 -10.04
CA PRO A 48 -14.29 -17.08 -11.41
C PRO A 48 -13.14 -16.06 -11.50
N LEU A 49 -12.36 -16.09 -12.59
CA LEU A 49 -11.25 -15.15 -12.79
C LEU A 49 -11.69 -13.68 -12.71
N ARG A 50 -12.89 -13.41 -13.22
CA ARG A 50 -13.49 -12.09 -13.17
C ARG A 50 -13.58 -11.53 -11.74
N HIS A 51 -13.88 -12.37 -10.74
CA HIS A 51 -13.97 -11.92 -9.35
C HIS A 51 -12.62 -11.41 -8.81
N PHE A 52 -11.51 -11.98 -9.26
CA PHE A 52 -10.16 -11.46 -8.93
C PHE A 52 -9.77 -10.25 -9.79
N ALA A 53 -10.34 -10.12 -10.98
CA ALA A 53 -10.10 -8.99 -11.87
C ALA A 53 -10.85 -7.72 -11.45
N GLU A 54 -11.97 -7.85 -10.75
CA GLU A 54 -12.78 -6.75 -10.26
C GLU A 54 -12.11 -6.03 -9.07
N PHE A 55 -12.41 -4.73 -8.92
CA PHE A 55 -11.95 -3.94 -7.79
C PHE A 55 -12.93 -4.05 -6.62
N SER A 56 -12.46 -3.71 -5.41
CA SER A 56 -13.33 -3.64 -4.23
C SER A 56 -14.49 -2.68 -4.46
N THR A 57 -15.69 -3.14 -4.15
CA THR A 57 -16.93 -2.33 -4.31
C THR A 57 -16.98 -1.21 -3.27
N TRP A 58 -16.52 -1.47 -2.04
CA TRP A 58 -16.53 -0.52 -0.94
C TRP A 58 -15.13 -0.23 -0.44
N SER A 59 -14.85 1.04 -0.16
CA SER A 59 -13.59 1.47 0.45
C SER A 59 -13.78 2.72 1.31
N GLN A 60 -12.79 3.03 2.13
CA GLN A 60 -12.69 4.29 2.87
C GLN A 60 -13.94 4.65 3.69
N MET A 61 -14.48 3.72 4.45
CA MET A 61 -15.61 4.02 5.33
C MET A 61 -15.17 4.90 6.50
N ARG A 62 -15.95 5.97 6.78
CA ARG A 62 -15.73 6.89 7.90
C ARG A 62 -17.06 7.27 8.54
N ILE A 63 -17.09 7.36 9.86
CA ILE A 63 -18.24 7.84 10.63
C ILE A 63 -18.18 9.36 10.76
N SER A 64 -19.34 10.03 10.82
CA SER A 64 -19.43 11.46 11.08
C SER A 64 -18.99 11.82 12.51
N PRO A 65 -18.63 13.09 12.80
CA PRO A 65 -18.30 13.52 14.16
C PRO A 65 -19.40 13.22 15.18
N SER A 66 -20.67 13.44 14.85
CA SER A 66 -21.81 13.13 15.74
C SER A 66 -22.06 11.64 15.93
N GLY A 67 -21.57 10.78 15.02
CA GLY A 67 -21.91 9.36 14.99
C GLY A 67 -23.24 9.03 14.31
N ASP A 68 -23.95 10.03 13.75
CA ASP A 68 -25.26 9.81 13.12
C ASP A 68 -25.15 9.23 11.72
N TYR A 69 -24.05 9.48 11.00
CA TYR A 69 -23.87 9.11 9.61
C TYR A 69 -22.59 8.34 9.38
N ILE A 70 -22.61 7.43 8.41
CA ILE A 70 -21.43 6.74 7.86
C ILE A 70 -21.33 7.12 6.38
N ALA A 71 -20.15 7.52 5.92
CA ALA A 71 -19.88 7.68 4.51
C ALA A 71 -18.85 6.64 4.04
N GLY A 72 -18.98 6.19 2.79
CA GLY A 72 -18.04 5.26 2.17
C GLY A 72 -17.93 5.48 0.66
N VAL A 73 -16.79 5.16 0.08
CA VAL A 73 -16.59 5.20 -1.37
C VAL A 73 -17.12 3.92 -1.98
N VAL A 74 -17.96 4.05 -3.01
CA VAL A 74 -18.52 2.95 -3.80
C VAL A 74 -17.96 3.00 -5.20
N ASP A 75 -17.20 1.98 -5.60
CA ASP A 75 -16.79 1.75 -6.99
C ASP A 75 -17.86 0.91 -7.70
N LYS A 76 -18.32 1.35 -8.87
CA LYS A 76 -19.37 0.65 -9.61
C LYS A 76 -18.87 -0.47 -10.52
N ASN A 77 -17.63 -0.89 -10.36
CA ASN A 77 -17.00 -2.00 -11.11
C ASN A 77 -17.09 -1.90 -12.64
N SER A 78 -17.27 -0.71 -13.18
CA SER A 78 -17.40 -0.50 -14.63
C SER A 78 -16.04 -0.29 -15.33
N GLY A 79 -14.92 -0.62 -14.67
CA GLY A 79 -13.56 -0.51 -15.21
C GLY A 79 -13.10 0.93 -15.51
N LEU A 80 -13.94 1.73 -16.14
CA LEU A 80 -13.70 3.15 -16.44
C LEU A 80 -14.85 4.06 -15.94
N GLY A 81 -15.80 3.51 -15.17
CA GLY A 81 -16.90 4.26 -14.60
C GLY A 81 -16.57 4.87 -13.27
N GLY A 82 -16.63 6.06 -12.92
CA GLY A 82 -16.26 6.70 -11.66
C GLY A 82 -16.81 6.05 -10.39
N SER A 83 -16.39 6.57 -9.24
CA SER A 83 -16.93 6.20 -7.95
C SER A 83 -17.89 7.27 -7.39
N SER A 84 -18.64 6.90 -6.36
CA SER A 84 -19.54 7.81 -5.62
C SER A 84 -19.30 7.70 -4.12
N LEU A 85 -19.67 8.74 -3.37
CA LEU A 85 -19.83 8.66 -1.92
C LEU A 85 -21.26 8.20 -1.62
N MET A 86 -21.37 7.15 -0.82
CA MET A 86 -22.64 6.73 -0.23
C MET A 86 -22.68 7.19 1.22
N VAL A 87 -23.73 7.91 1.58
CA VAL A 87 -24.03 8.30 2.95
C VAL A 87 -25.12 7.39 3.48
N MET A 88 -24.90 6.83 4.67
CA MET A 88 -25.79 5.90 5.36
C MET A 88 -26.15 6.46 6.74
N ASP A 89 -27.33 6.11 7.23
CA ASP A 89 -27.68 6.27 8.63
C ASP A 89 -26.89 5.28 9.48
N ALA A 90 -26.25 5.74 10.55
CA ALA A 90 -25.38 4.89 11.36
C ALA A 90 -26.17 3.87 12.23
N LYS A 91 -27.42 4.14 12.56
CA LYS A 91 -28.26 3.28 13.41
C LYS A 91 -28.94 2.17 12.60
N THR A 92 -29.51 2.53 11.43
CA THR A 92 -30.24 1.60 10.58
C THR A 92 -29.37 0.95 9.51
N LEU A 93 -28.21 1.52 9.18
CA LEU A 93 -27.31 1.16 8.09
C LEU A 93 -27.97 1.25 6.69
N GLU A 94 -29.07 2.00 6.59
CA GLU A 94 -29.76 2.27 5.34
C GLU A 94 -29.02 3.35 4.54
N ASN A 95 -28.95 3.17 3.23
CA ASN A 95 -28.40 4.17 2.32
C ASN A 95 -29.34 5.36 2.24
N LEU A 96 -28.86 6.55 2.59
CA LEU A 96 -29.62 7.80 2.54
C LEU A 96 -29.39 8.55 1.23
N HIS A 97 -28.14 8.81 0.89
CA HIS A 97 -27.75 9.66 -0.24
C HIS A 97 -26.57 9.10 -1.00
N GLU A 98 -26.63 9.17 -2.34
CA GLU A 98 -25.51 8.88 -3.22
C GLU A 98 -25.00 10.17 -3.85
N ILE A 99 -23.74 10.56 -3.56
CA ILE A 99 -23.08 11.74 -4.10
C ILE A 99 -22.16 11.31 -5.24
N LYS A 100 -22.62 11.53 -6.48
CA LYS A 100 -21.86 11.17 -7.69
C LYS A 100 -20.83 12.23 -8.05
N MET A 101 -19.63 11.77 -8.48
CA MET A 101 -18.70 12.62 -9.21
C MET A 101 -19.16 12.83 -10.65
N THR A 102 -18.58 13.79 -11.34
CA THR A 102 -18.91 14.11 -12.73
C THR A 102 -18.13 13.22 -13.70
N GLY A 103 -18.80 12.58 -14.65
CA GLY A 103 -18.17 11.74 -15.66
C GLY A 103 -17.57 10.46 -15.08
N SER A 104 -16.34 10.12 -15.50
CA SER A 104 -15.58 8.95 -15.03
C SER A 104 -14.63 9.26 -13.87
N ALA A 105 -14.87 10.32 -13.12
CA ALA A 105 -14.03 10.69 -11.98
C ALA A 105 -14.24 9.76 -10.80
N TYR A 106 -13.14 9.43 -10.13
CA TYR A 106 -13.11 8.65 -8.90
C TYR A 106 -12.92 9.56 -7.70
N ILE A 107 -13.37 9.09 -6.54
CA ILE A 107 -13.04 9.69 -5.26
C ILE A 107 -11.75 9.02 -4.77
N GLY A 108 -10.67 9.78 -4.76
CA GLY A 108 -9.37 9.31 -4.28
C GLY A 108 -9.34 9.21 -2.75
N SER A 109 -9.94 10.20 -2.07
CA SER A 109 -10.15 10.21 -0.62
C SER A 109 -11.26 11.18 -0.25
N PHE A 110 -11.75 11.08 0.98
CA PHE A 110 -12.68 12.05 1.54
C PHE A 110 -12.53 12.17 3.06
N VAL A 111 -13.01 13.28 3.60
CA VAL A 111 -13.07 13.54 5.04
C VAL A 111 -14.39 14.25 5.40
N TRP A 112 -14.81 14.13 6.64
CA TRP A 112 -15.87 14.93 7.23
C TRP A 112 -15.30 16.32 7.62
N ALA A 113 -15.83 17.39 7.07
CA ALA A 113 -15.53 18.74 7.53
C ALA A 113 -16.37 19.10 8.78
N ASN A 114 -17.55 18.52 8.88
CA ASN A 114 -18.47 18.52 10.02
C ASN A 114 -19.59 17.50 9.73
N ASP A 115 -20.60 17.39 10.59
CA ASP A 115 -21.69 16.40 10.46
C ASP A 115 -22.52 16.52 9.18
N GLU A 116 -22.54 17.65 8.54
CA GLU A 116 -23.37 17.91 7.35
C GLU A 116 -22.55 18.03 6.07
N ARG A 117 -21.20 18.05 6.16
CA ARG A 117 -20.36 18.44 5.03
C ARG A 117 -19.13 17.56 4.87
N LEU A 118 -18.94 17.12 3.63
CA LEU A 118 -17.80 16.30 3.19
C LEU A 118 -16.88 17.13 2.30
N ILE A 119 -15.57 16.85 2.38
CA ILE A 119 -14.54 17.29 1.42
C ILE A 119 -14.03 16.03 0.75
N ALA A 120 -13.97 16.02 -0.60
CA ALA A 120 -13.50 14.88 -1.37
C ALA A 120 -12.50 15.29 -2.44
N TRP A 121 -11.44 14.50 -2.58
CA TRP A 121 -10.39 14.64 -3.59
C TRP A 121 -10.73 13.79 -4.81
N GLU A 122 -10.72 14.42 -5.97
CA GLU A 122 -10.93 13.71 -7.22
C GLU A 122 -9.67 12.99 -7.66
N ALA A 123 -9.85 11.78 -8.14
CA ALA A 123 -8.82 10.99 -8.79
C ALA A 123 -9.33 10.46 -10.14
N VAL A 124 -8.41 10.05 -11.00
CA VAL A 124 -8.73 9.39 -12.28
C VAL A 124 -7.94 8.09 -12.41
N LYS A 125 -8.62 7.04 -12.83
CA LYS A 125 -7.99 5.82 -13.36
C LYS A 125 -7.84 6.04 -14.87
N SER A 126 -6.66 6.43 -15.31
CA SER A 126 -6.46 6.81 -16.73
C SER A 126 -5.74 5.74 -17.54
N GLY A 127 -5.37 4.62 -16.93
CA GLY A 127 -4.50 3.65 -17.56
C GLY A 127 -3.04 4.13 -17.74
N ILE A 128 -2.71 5.34 -17.30
CA ILE A 128 -1.33 5.89 -17.36
C ILE A 128 -0.52 5.43 -16.16
N GLN A 129 -1.17 5.19 -15.04
CA GLN A 129 -0.58 4.70 -13.78
C GLN A 129 -1.40 3.55 -13.22
N GLU A 130 -0.76 2.68 -12.47
CA GLU A 130 -1.34 1.50 -11.84
C GLU A 130 -2.45 1.85 -10.84
N ILE A 131 -2.25 2.94 -10.09
CA ILE A 131 -3.23 3.43 -9.11
C ILE A 131 -3.90 4.71 -9.60
N PRO A 132 -5.14 5.01 -9.15
CA PRO A 132 -5.79 6.28 -9.44
C PRO A 132 -4.92 7.44 -8.94
N PHE A 133 -4.66 8.42 -9.78
CA PHE A 133 -3.89 9.60 -9.39
C PHE A 133 -4.80 10.82 -9.17
N SER A 134 -4.40 11.66 -8.22
CA SER A 134 -5.13 12.89 -7.90
C SER A 134 -5.08 13.88 -9.07
N THR A 135 -6.23 14.41 -9.42
CA THR A 135 -6.34 15.48 -10.44
C THR A 135 -6.02 16.86 -9.86
N GLY A 136 -5.85 16.97 -8.54
CA GLY A 136 -5.80 18.23 -7.81
C GLY A 136 -7.17 18.91 -7.66
N ASN A 137 -8.24 18.30 -8.17
CA ASN A 137 -9.60 18.80 -7.98
C ASN A 137 -10.13 18.36 -6.61
N ILE A 138 -10.69 19.31 -5.86
CA ILE A 138 -11.26 19.07 -4.54
C ILE A 138 -12.65 19.67 -4.51
N ILE A 139 -13.61 18.89 -4.05
CA ILE A 139 -14.99 19.34 -3.85
C ILE A 139 -15.35 19.37 -2.37
N ALA A 140 -16.22 20.32 -1.99
CA ALA A 140 -16.97 20.26 -0.76
C ALA A 140 -18.46 20.13 -1.08
N VAL A 141 -19.16 19.26 -0.37
CA VAL A 141 -20.55 18.92 -0.64
C VAL A 141 -21.27 18.54 0.64
N ASN A 142 -22.57 18.90 0.75
CA ASN A 142 -23.37 18.42 1.87
C ASN A 142 -23.72 16.94 1.71
N ILE A 143 -24.04 16.27 2.83
CA ILE A 143 -24.39 14.85 2.87
C ILE A 143 -25.57 14.50 1.96
N ASP A 144 -26.50 15.43 1.73
CA ASP A 144 -27.65 15.29 0.81
C ASP A 144 -27.29 15.59 -0.67
N GLY A 145 -26.03 15.82 -0.98
CA GLY A 145 -25.55 16.19 -2.32
C GLY A 145 -25.75 17.66 -2.69
N THR A 146 -26.39 18.46 -1.83
CA THR A 146 -26.59 19.89 -2.08
C THR A 146 -25.32 20.70 -1.81
N LYS A 147 -25.34 21.99 -2.16
CA LYS A 147 -24.22 22.95 -1.99
C LYS A 147 -22.87 22.40 -2.47
N LYS A 148 -22.87 21.51 -3.47
CA LYS A 148 -21.66 20.98 -4.09
C LYS A 148 -20.85 22.12 -4.70
N ARG A 149 -19.56 22.18 -4.34
CA ARG A 149 -18.64 23.23 -4.78
C ARG A 149 -17.24 22.71 -5.00
N TRP A 150 -16.64 23.08 -6.12
CA TRP A 150 -15.21 22.92 -6.34
C TRP A 150 -14.46 23.95 -5.53
N ILE A 151 -13.55 23.53 -4.67
CA ILE A 151 -12.73 24.42 -3.83
C ILE A 151 -11.31 24.55 -4.35
N TYR A 152 -10.77 23.53 -5.03
CA TYR A 152 -9.53 23.55 -5.77
C TYR A 152 -9.66 22.82 -7.11
N GLY A 153 -8.75 23.11 -8.04
CA GLY A 153 -8.62 22.40 -9.30
C GLY A 153 -8.87 23.25 -10.56
N SER A 154 -8.63 22.65 -11.74
CA SER A 154 -8.72 23.29 -13.05
C SER A 154 -9.87 22.77 -13.92
N GLY A 155 -10.91 22.16 -13.33
CA GLY A 155 -11.99 21.49 -14.05
C GLY A 155 -12.63 22.37 -15.12
N LYS A 156 -12.83 21.83 -16.34
CA LYS A 156 -13.45 22.54 -17.49
C LYS A 156 -14.86 23.08 -17.20
N GLN A 157 -15.52 22.61 -16.13
CA GLN A 157 -16.83 23.06 -15.70
C GLN A 157 -16.80 24.32 -14.81
N SER A 158 -15.62 24.84 -14.50
CA SER A 158 -15.45 25.90 -13.51
C SER A 158 -15.75 27.32 -14.00
N LYS A 159 -16.13 27.50 -15.25
CA LYS A 159 -16.34 28.86 -15.81
C LYS A 159 -17.47 29.66 -15.13
N SER A 160 -18.39 29.02 -14.39
CA SER A 160 -19.53 29.72 -13.77
C SER A 160 -19.53 29.74 -12.23
N HIS A 161 -18.72 28.94 -11.53
CA HIS A 161 -18.84 28.78 -10.07
C HIS A 161 -17.54 28.78 -9.28
N LEU A 162 -16.37 28.88 -9.93
CA LEU A 162 -15.09 29.06 -9.25
C LEU A 162 -14.80 30.55 -9.09
N SER A 163 -14.27 30.90 -7.92
CA SER A 163 -13.66 32.23 -7.75
C SER A 163 -12.60 32.41 -8.84
N ARG A 164 -12.30 33.68 -9.22
CA ARG A 164 -11.29 34.04 -10.26
C ARG A 164 -9.89 33.45 -10.01
N HIS A 165 -9.74 32.55 -9.04
CA HIS A 165 -8.47 32.04 -8.52
C HIS A 165 -8.42 30.49 -8.38
N SER A 166 -9.17 29.72 -9.20
CA SER A 166 -8.97 28.27 -9.20
C SER A 166 -7.58 27.95 -9.76
N LYS A 167 -6.64 27.77 -8.86
CA LYS A 167 -5.25 27.44 -9.18
C LYS A 167 -5.10 25.93 -9.17
N ARG A 168 -4.33 25.40 -10.15
CA ARG A 168 -3.79 24.04 -10.02
C ARG A 168 -2.90 24.01 -8.79
N ALA A 169 -3.29 23.27 -7.79
CA ALA A 169 -2.60 23.21 -6.50
C ALA A 169 -2.62 21.78 -5.94
N GLY A 170 -1.55 21.39 -5.25
CA GLY A 170 -1.64 20.35 -4.25
C GLY A 170 -2.25 20.98 -2.99
N ALA A 171 -3.28 20.35 -2.43
CA ALA A 171 -3.94 20.84 -1.23
C ALA A 171 -4.35 19.67 -0.34
N TYR A 172 -4.02 19.75 0.94
CA TYR A 172 -4.26 18.75 1.95
C TYR A 172 -4.98 19.35 3.15
N LEU A 173 -5.89 18.58 3.75
CA LEU A 173 -6.53 18.98 5.00
C LEU A 173 -5.53 18.80 6.15
N GLU A 174 -5.36 19.84 6.94
CA GLU A 174 -4.52 19.81 8.14
C GLU A 174 -5.36 19.80 9.43
N HIS A 175 -6.51 20.49 9.44
CA HIS A 175 -7.36 20.54 10.61
C HIS A 175 -8.80 20.94 10.26
N THR A 176 -9.79 20.29 10.87
CA THR A 176 -11.23 20.50 10.57
C THR A 176 -11.82 21.72 11.28
N LEU A 177 -11.18 22.24 12.32
CA LEU A 177 -11.69 23.32 13.17
C LEU A 177 -13.09 22.98 13.74
N PRO A 178 -13.21 22.08 14.74
CA PRO A 178 -14.51 21.58 15.23
C PRO A 178 -15.49 22.68 15.62
N ASP A 179 -15.01 23.79 16.17
CA ASP A 179 -15.82 24.95 16.57
C ASP A 179 -16.20 25.88 15.41
N ASP A 180 -15.65 25.68 14.22
CA ASP A 180 -15.92 26.51 13.03
C ASP A 180 -16.52 25.68 11.89
N LYS A 181 -17.82 25.43 11.93
CA LYS A 181 -18.55 24.60 10.95
C LYS A 181 -18.41 25.02 9.48
N LYS A 182 -17.80 26.18 9.20
CA LYS A 182 -17.68 26.69 7.82
C LYS A 182 -16.28 26.61 7.25
N ASN A 183 -15.27 26.58 8.10
CA ASN A 183 -13.89 26.68 7.67
C ASN A 183 -13.08 25.46 8.11
N VAL A 184 -12.00 25.21 7.37
CA VAL A 184 -10.99 24.20 7.66
C VAL A 184 -9.61 24.80 7.44
N LEU A 185 -8.56 24.20 8.00
CA LEU A 185 -7.18 24.54 7.69
C LEU A 185 -6.63 23.58 6.63
N MET A 186 -5.99 24.14 5.62
CA MET A 186 -5.38 23.36 4.55
C MET A 186 -3.96 23.85 4.25
N SER A 187 -3.06 22.93 4.01
CA SER A 187 -1.79 23.20 3.35
C SER A 187 -1.99 23.23 1.84
N VAL A 188 -1.44 24.25 1.19
CA VAL A 188 -1.63 24.47 -0.25
C VAL A 188 -0.35 24.93 -0.89
N TYR A 189 0.07 24.30 -1.98
CA TYR A 189 1.10 24.81 -2.87
C TYR A 189 0.61 24.79 -4.33
N THR A 190 0.89 25.85 -5.08
CA THR A 190 0.44 25.99 -6.45
C THR A 190 1.52 25.50 -7.42
N TYR A 191 1.09 24.85 -8.51
CA TYR A 191 2.00 24.44 -9.57
C TYR A 191 2.28 25.60 -10.54
N GLY A 192 3.47 25.63 -11.11
CA GLY A 192 3.80 26.47 -12.26
C GLY A 192 4.46 27.82 -11.95
N SER A 193 4.79 28.11 -10.70
CA SER A 193 5.64 29.25 -10.34
C SER A 193 6.54 28.88 -9.17
N GLU A 194 7.73 29.47 -9.14
CA GLU A 194 8.71 29.23 -8.07
C GLU A 194 8.15 29.64 -6.70
N ASP A 195 7.54 30.81 -6.59
CA ASP A 195 6.87 31.29 -5.38
C ASP A 195 5.64 30.44 -5.00
N GLY A 196 4.94 29.89 -5.99
CA GLY A 196 3.80 29.02 -5.77
C GLY A 196 4.19 27.65 -5.21
N ALA A 197 5.45 27.25 -5.32
CA ALA A 197 5.93 25.96 -4.79
C ALA A 197 6.12 25.97 -3.26
N TYR A 198 6.15 27.12 -2.59
CA TYR A 198 6.14 27.16 -1.12
C TYR A 198 4.76 26.82 -0.59
N THR A 199 4.73 25.94 0.40
CA THR A 199 3.47 25.54 1.04
C THR A 199 2.91 26.69 1.89
N ARG A 200 1.64 26.99 1.72
CA ARG A 200 0.91 27.98 2.51
C ARG A 200 -0.11 27.26 3.38
N LEU A 201 -0.18 27.63 4.66
CA LEU A 201 -1.32 27.30 5.49
C LEU A 201 -2.43 28.31 5.23
N VAL A 202 -3.61 27.82 4.87
CA VAL A 202 -4.78 28.68 4.59
C VAL A 202 -5.99 28.25 5.43
N LYS A 203 -6.76 29.23 5.91
CA LYS A 203 -8.11 29.01 6.42
C LYS A 203 -9.07 29.10 5.24
N LEU A 204 -9.72 27.99 4.91
CA LEU A 204 -10.58 27.83 3.75
C LEU A 204 -12.04 27.70 4.15
N ASN A 205 -12.91 28.54 3.58
CA ASN A 205 -14.35 28.39 3.76
C ASN A 205 -14.90 27.36 2.77
N THR A 206 -15.39 26.24 3.28
CA THR A 206 -15.86 25.08 2.46
C THR A 206 -17.13 25.37 1.66
N TYR A 207 -17.91 26.41 2.03
CA TYR A 207 -19.15 26.80 1.32
C TYR A 207 -18.89 27.83 0.23
N THR A 208 -17.90 28.70 0.40
CA THR A 208 -17.62 29.79 -0.55
C THR A 208 -16.34 29.60 -1.36
N GLY A 209 -15.44 28.72 -0.92
CA GLY A 209 -14.09 28.53 -1.50
C GLY A 209 -13.16 29.74 -1.24
N ARG A 210 -13.53 30.66 -0.36
CA ARG A 210 -12.65 31.79 0.03
C ARG A 210 -11.57 31.30 0.97
N GLU A 211 -10.33 31.67 0.69
CA GLU A 211 -9.17 31.37 1.52
C GLU A 211 -8.60 32.63 2.18
N LYS A 212 -8.09 32.47 3.40
CA LYS A 212 -7.26 33.45 4.09
C LYS A 212 -5.90 32.82 4.35
N ASN A 213 -4.85 33.41 3.82
CA ASN A 213 -3.48 32.96 4.07
C ASN A 213 -3.08 33.23 5.52
N LEU A 214 -2.59 32.20 6.21
CA LEU A 214 -2.16 32.27 7.62
C LEU A 214 -0.65 32.25 7.76
N ALA A 215 0.03 31.38 6.99
CA ALA A 215 1.48 31.21 7.06
C ALA A 215 2.05 30.69 5.72
N ARG A 216 3.39 30.76 5.59
CA ARG A 216 4.18 30.20 4.49
C ARG A 216 5.29 29.35 5.07
N SER A 217 5.60 28.21 4.40
CA SER A 217 6.72 27.33 4.74
C SER A 217 8.08 27.99 4.51
N PRO A 218 9.15 27.56 5.19
CA PRO A 218 10.51 28.09 4.99
C PRO A 218 11.18 27.52 3.72
N ILE A 219 10.76 26.34 3.25
CA ILE A 219 11.26 25.69 2.04
C ILE A 219 10.11 25.31 1.10
N LYS A 220 10.42 25.07 -0.16
CA LYS A 220 9.44 24.67 -1.18
C LYS A 220 8.83 23.30 -0.85
N ARG A 221 7.54 23.14 -1.10
CA ARG A 221 6.79 21.86 -0.95
C ARG A 221 6.94 21.19 0.42
N ALA A 222 7.24 21.96 1.47
CA ALA A 222 7.30 21.40 2.81
C ALA A 222 5.95 20.84 3.26
N SER A 223 5.98 19.74 3.99
CA SER A 223 4.85 19.30 4.81
C SER A 223 4.75 20.22 6.02
N LEU A 224 3.52 20.48 6.44
CA LEU A 224 3.22 21.29 7.63
C LEU A 224 2.60 20.38 8.69
N THR A 225 2.96 20.58 9.97
CA THR A 225 2.34 19.86 11.08
C THR A 225 1.75 20.85 12.05
N LEU A 226 0.45 20.70 12.33
CA LEU A 226 -0.32 21.50 13.26
C LEU A 226 -0.51 20.73 14.57
N ASP A 227 -0.69 21.46 15.67
CA ASP A 227 -1.09 20.85 16.94
C ASP A 227 -2.62 20.66 17.04
N GLY A 228 -3.10 20.15 18.17
CA GLY A 228 -4.51 19.85 18.41
C GLY A 228 -5.44 21.07 18.38
N ASP A 229 -4.91 22.28 18.55
CA ASP A 229 -5.65 23.54 18.47
C ASP A 229 -5.62 24.16 17.06
N GLY A 230 -4.94 23.49 16.10
CA GLY A 230 -4.77 23.96 14.73
C GLY A 230 -3.67 25.02 14.58
N GLU A 231 -2.78 25.16 15.55
CA GLU A 231 -1.64 26.06 15.46
C GLU A 231 -0.48 25.39 14.73
N LEU A 232 0.13 26.11 13.78
CA LEU A 232 1.24 25.61 12.97
C LEU A 232 2.52 25.53 13.80
N ARG A 233 3.08 24.33 13.94
CA ARG A 233 4.24 24.05 14.80
C ARG A 233 5.49 23.64 14.02
N PHE A 234 5.37 22.81 12.99
CA PHE A 234 6.51 22.33 12.21
C PHE A 234 6.32 22.50 10.72
N ALA A 235 7.47 22.59 10.02
CA ALA A 235 7.56 22.39 8.59
C ALA A 235 8.76 21.49 8.29
N HIS A 236 8.60 20.49 7.43
CA HIS A 236 9.67 19.58 7.07
C HIS A 236 9.60 19.15 5.61
N GLY A 237 10.72 18.73 5.07
CA GLY A 237 10.82 18.23 3.69
C GLY A 237 12.21 18.30 3.13
N VAL A 238 12.37 17.91 1.88
CA VAL A 238 13.62 18.02 1.13
C VAL A 238 13.76 19.42 0.55
N ASP A 239 14.84 20.12 0.92
CA ASP A 239 15.18 21.44 0.38
C ASP A 239 15.95 21.28 -0.94
N LEU A 240 15.24 21.48 -2.04
CA LEU A 240 15.80 21.36 -3.40
C LEU A 240 16.84 22.45 -3.71
N ASP A 241 16.81 23.57 -3.00
CA ASP A 241 17.73 24.70 -3.19
C ASP A 241 19.04 24.55 -2.39
N ASP A 242 19.12 23.56 -1.45
CA ASP A 242 20.30 23.28 -0.64
C ASP A 242 20.73 21.81 -0.74
N GLY A 243 21.08 21.36 -1.92
CA GLY A 243 21.66 20.04 -2.16
C GLY A 243 20.75 18.89 -1.74
N GLU A 244 19.44 19.06 -1.84
CA GLU A 244 18.41 18.06 -1.51
C GLU A 244 18.51 17.51 -0.07
N LYS A 245 18.91 18.35 0.87
CA LYS A 245 18.92 18.00 2.28
C LYS A 245 17.52 17.92 2.83
N PHE A 246 17.23 16.88 3.59
CA PHE A 246 16.04 16.85 4.43
C PHE A 246 16.21 17.83 5.59
N LYS A 247 15.23 18.72 5.78
CA LYS A 247 15.25 19.77 6.81
C LYS A 247 13.95 19.78 7.61
N VAL A 248 14.09 20.08 8.90
CA VAL A 248 12.95 20.22 9.82
C VAL A 248 13.06 21.56 10.55
N PHE A 249 11.97 22.30 10.54
CA PHE A 249 11.88 23.61 11.17
C PHE A 249 10.78 23.60 12.21
N VAL A 250 11.01 24.28 13.34
CA VAL A 250 10.02 24.62 14.35
C VAL A 250 9.59 26.06 14.20
N ARG A 251 8.30 26.32 14.42
CA ARG A 251 7.75 27.67 14.33
C ARG A 251 7.95 28.44 15.62
N GLU A 252 8.50 29.66 15.53
CA GLU A 252 8.70 30.60 16.63
C GLU A 252 8.01 31.92 16.29
N GLY A 253 6.76 32.09 16.75
CA GLY A 253 5.93 33.23 16.37
C GLY A 253 5.64 33.26 14.86
N LYS A 254 6.26 34.20 14.13
CA LYS A 254 6.14 34.26 12.65
C LYS A 254 7.33 33.67 11.92
N ASP A 255 8.41 33.38 12.63
CA ASP A 255 9.68 32.95 12.09
C ASP A 255 9.82 31.42 12.18
N TRP A 256 10.89 30.90 11.54
CA TRP A 256 11.22 29.49 11.50
C TRP A 256 12.64 29.26 11.98
N ARG A 257 12.84 28.34 12.91
CA ARG A 257 14.15 27.89 13.36
C ARG A 257 14.42 26.47 12.87
N LEU A 258 15.52 26.27 12.14
CA LEU A 258 15.99 24.95 11.75
C LEU A 258 16.41 24.16 13.00
N ILE A 259 15.87 22.95 13.17
CA ILE A 259 16.19 22.09 14.34
C ILE A 259 16.90 20.81 13.95
N LYS A 260 16.68 20.29 12.74
CA LYS A 260 17.30 19.05 12.27
C LYS A 260 17.54 19.13 10.77
N GLN A 261 18.63 18.50 10.32
CA GLN A 261 18.87 18.27 8.89
C GLN A 261 19.65 16.97 8.67
N ALA A 262 19.42 16.33 7.54
CA ALA A 262 20.12 15.14 7.09
C ALA A 262 20.39 15.20 5.59
N LYS A 263 21.31 14.37 5.08
CA LYS A 263 21.40 14.12 3.63
C LYS A 263 20.08 13.47 3.17
N ARG A 264 19.76 13.54 1.87
CA ARG A 264 18.54 12.96 1.29
C ARG A 264 18.30 11.51 1.74
N ASN A 265 19.34 10.67 1.75
CA ASN A 265 19.30 9.26 2.13
C ASN A 265 19.77 9.01 3.58
N GLY A 266 19.93 10.07 4.37
CA GLY A 266 20.46 10.01 5.74
C GLY A 266 19.42 9.80 6.83
N GLY A 267 18.19 9.47 6.45
CA GLY A 267 17.07 9.33 7.38
C GLY A 267 16.15 10.55 7.40
N SER A 268 15.12 10.47 8.23
CA SER A 268 14.08 11.48 8.37
C SER A 268 13.75 11.75 9.84
N PHE A 269 13.23 12.93 10.11
CA PHE A 269 12.68 13.35 11.40
C PHE A 269 11.30 13.96 11.11
N VAL A 270 10.26 13.16 11.25
CA VAL A 270 8.91 13.51 10.81
C VAL A 270 7.99 13.71 12.00
N PRO A 271 7.55 14.95 12.29
CA PRO A 271 6.50 15.20 13.28
C PRO A 271 5.18 14.59 12.81
N VAL A 272 4.59 13.70 13.65
CA VAL A 272 3.38 12.95 13.31
C VAL A 272 2.17 13.32 14.15
N GLY A 273 2.33 14.12 15.20
CA GLY A 273 1.21 14.59 16.03
C GLY A 273 1.66 15.16 17.35
N PHE A 274 0.68 15.47 18.23
CA PHE A 274 0.92 16.14 19.50
C PHE A 274 0.14 15.49 20.65
N SER A 275 0.66 15.67 21.89
CA SER A 275 -0.09 15.39 23.13
C SER A 275 -1.33 16.25 23.24
N ALA A 276 -2.30 15.83 24.06
CA ALA A 276 -3.56 16.56 24.27
C ALA A 276 -3.35 17.99 24.77
N ASP A 277 -2.25 18.27 25.48
CA ASP A 277 -1.90 19.61 25.97
C ASP A 277 -0.92 20.38 25.06
N ASN A 278 -0.61 19.83 23.87
CA ASN A 278 0.29 20.38 22.85
C ASN A 278 1.72 20.68 23.32
N LYS A 279 2.18 20.10 24.46
CA LYS A 279 3.53 20.32 24.97
C LYS A 279 4.54 19.33 24.39
N ILE A 280 4.09 18.15 24.04
CA ILE A 280 4.91 17.08 23.44
C ILE A 280 4.51 16.95 21.98
N ALA A 281 5.49 17.00 21.07
CA ALA A 281 5.32 16.50 19.71
C ALA A 281 5.83 15.06 19.63
N TYR A 282 5.17 14.25 18.84
CA TYR A 282 5.59 12.88 18.55
C TYR A 282 6.27 12.82 17.19
N ILE A 283 7.41 12.15 17.15
CA ILE A 283 8.32 12.19 16.00
C ILE A 283 8.66 10.76 15.57
N LEU A 284 8.57 10.49 14.30
CA LEU A 284 9.21 9.32 13.69
C LEU A 284 10.59 9.74 13.19
N ASP A 285 11.66 9.17 13.77
CA ASP A 285 13.05 9.53 13.47
C ASP A 285 13.91 8.28 13.21
N ASN A 286 14.73 8.34 12.17
CA ASN A 286 15.80 7.36 11.91
C ASN A 286 17.10 8.02 11.42
N ILE A 287 17.35 9.29 11.74
CA ILE A 287 18.59 9.97 11.32
C ILE A 287 19.80 9.28 11.95
N GLU A 288 19.76 9.00 13.25
CA GLU A 288 20.86 8.37 13.99
C GLU A 288 20.72 6.84 14.10
N THR A 289 19.57 6.29 13.72
CA THR A 289 19.29 4.85 13.78
C THR A 289 19.04 4.32 12.36
N ASP A 290 19.05 3.00 12.19
CA ASP A 290 18.68 2.37 10.92
C ASP A 290 17.16 2.36 10.74
N THR A 291 16.45 1.69 11.66
CA THR A 291 14.98 1.61 11.62
C THR A 291 14.33 2.88 12.15
N GLN A 292 13.19 3.25 11.58
CA GLN A 292 12.37 4.37 12.03
C GLN A 292 11.74 4.04 13.39
N ALA A 293 11.99 4.90 14.38
CA ALA A 293 11.53 4.76 15.75
C ALA A 293 10.67 5.95 16.17
N LEU A 294 9.83 5.74 17.19
CA LEU A 294 8.98 6.77 17.75
C LEU A 294 9.67 7.46 18.93
N TYR A 295 9.72 8.78 18.89
CA TYR A 295 10.23 9.65 19.94
C TYR A 295 9.18 10.66 20.40
N SER A 296 9.26 11.07 21.65
CA SER A 296 8.67 12.33 22.15
C SER A 296 9.66 13.46 21.97
N TYR A 297 9.15 14.65 21.65
CA TYR A 297 9.91 15.89 21.54
C TYR A 297 9.23 16.95 22.42
N GLU A 298 9.91 17.40 23.50
CA GLU A 298 9.41 18.44 24.39
C GLU A 298 9.50 19.81 23.70
N MET A 299 8.36 20.45 23.47
CA MET A 299 8.29 21.71 22.71
C MET A 299 9.01 22.88 23.38
N SER A 300 9.15 22.86 24.71
CA SER A 300 9.79 23.95 25.46
C SER A 300 11.31 23.87 25.47
N SER A 301 11.89 22.68 25.57
CA SER A 301 13.34 22.45 25.66
C SER A 301 13.97 21.96 24.36
N GLY A 302 13.19 21.26 23.52
CA GLY A 302 13.69 20.56 22.34
C GLY A 302 14.29 19.19 22.66
N ASP A 303 14.14 18.67 23.87
CA ASP A 303 14.64 17.37 24.27
C ASP A 303 13.82 16.26 23.64
N THR A 304 14.50 15.18 23.25
CA THR A 304 13.88 13.99 22.65
C THR A 304 14.05 12.77 23.55
N GLN A 305 13.01 11.95 23.65
CA GLN A 305 13.07 10.68 24.36
C GLN A 305 12.51 9.55 23.49
N LEU A 306 13.24 8.44 23.40
CA LEU A 306 12.75 7.24 22.70
C LEU A 306 11.53 6.66 23.42
N MET A 307 10.45 6.45 22.69
CA MET A 307 9.21 5.83 23.18
C MET A 307 9.09 4.38 22.72
N TYR A 308 9.40 4.12 21.45
CA TYR A 308 9.35 2.77 20.88
C TYR A 308 10.30 2.64 19.69
N SER A 309 10.97 1.49 19.60
CA SER A 309 11.74 1.06 18.42
C SER A 309 11.58 -0.44 18.24
N HIS A 310 11.66 -0.89 16.99
CA HIS A 310 11.75 -2.31 16.67
C HIS A 310 13.12 -2.62 16.06
N PRO A 311 13.76 -3.76 16.41
CA PRO A 311 15.16 -4.02 16.01
C PRO A 311 15.34 -4.33 14.51
N PHE A 312 14.27 -4.65 13.77
CA PHE A 312 14.36 -5.13 12.39
C PHE A 312 13.43 -4.43 11.40
N VAL A 313 12.42 -3.71 11.88
CA VAL A 313 11.44 -3.03 11.00
C VAL A 313 11.16 -1.63 11.50
N ASP A 314 10.72 -0.79 10.58
CA ASP A 314 10.29 0.57 10.86
C ASP A 314 8.96 0.58 11.65
N VAL A 315 8.72 1.65 12.39
CA VAL A 315 7.37 1.98 12.85
C VAL A 315 6.58 2.47 11.64
N ASP A 316 5.57 1.71 11.24
CA ASP A 316 4.77 2.00 10.05
C ASP A 316 3.73 3.12 10.30
N GLN A 317 3.09 3.09 11.48
CA GLN A 317 2.03 4.03 11.82
C GLN A 317 1.97 4.28 13.32
N VAL A 318 1.66 5.52 13.68
CA VAL A 318 1.35 5.93 15.06
C VAL A 318 -0.16 6.10 15.19
N THR A 319 -0.73 5.61 16.29
CA THR A 319 -2.17 5.71 16.58
C THR A 319 -2.39 6.60 17.79
N PHE A 320 -3.31 7.55 17.65
CA PHE A 320 -3.70 8.48 18.68
C PHE A 320 -5.06 8.14 19.30
N SER A 321 -5.24 8.45 20.58
CA SER A 321 -6.52 8.26 21.28
C SER A 321 -7.53 9.36 20.98
N GLY A 322 -7.07 10.50 20.46
CA GLY A 322 -7.89 11.67 20.14
C GLY A 322 -8.99 11.40 19.09
N GLU A 323 -9.76 12.40 18.80
CA GLU A 323 -10.78 12.36 17.76
C GLU A 323 -10.13 12.46 16.39
N GLU A 324 -10.46 11.57 15.47
CA GLU A 324 -9.84 11.44 14.14
C GLU A 324 -9.91 12.72 13.26
N GLN A 325 -10.74 13.67 13.66
CA GLN A 325 -11.07 14.82 12.81
C GLN A 325 -10.32 16.11 13.15
N SER A 326 -9.65 16.14 14.27
CA SER A 326 -8.79 17.26 14.67
C SER A 326 -7.36 16.80 14.67
N SER A 327 -6.64 16.88 13.57
CA SER A 327 -5.21 16.51 13.47
C SER A 327 -4.82 15.26 14.30
N ASP A 328 -3.71 14.62 13.99
CA ASP A 328 -3.14 13.54 14.79
C ASP A 328 -2.72 14.09 16.17
N SER A 329 -3.67 14.24 17.08
CA SER A 329 -3.48 14.82 18.42
C SER A 329 -4.21 14.00 19.47
N GLY A 330 -3.71 14.09 20.68
CA GLY A 330 -4.17 13.33 21.83
C GLY A 330 -3.07 12.45 22.39
N ASP A 331 -3.39 11.65 23.40
CA ASP A 331 -2.42 10.72 23.94
C ASP A 331 -2.12 9.62 22.95
N ILE A 332 -0.86 9.23 22.85
CA ILE A 332 -0.47 8.09 22.00
C ILE A 332 -1.15 6.82 22.53
N ALA A 333 -1.91 6.18 21.66
CA ALA A 333 -2.48 4.87 21.92
C ALA A 333 -1.43 3.76 21.69
N GLY A 334 -0.77 3.78 20.55
CA GLY A 334 0.23 2.77 20.20
C GLY A 334 0.83 2.96 18.82
N VAL A 335 1.55 1.95 18.38
CA VAL A 335 2.19 1.91 17.07
C VAL A 335 1.85 0.63 16.33
N TRP A 336 1.88 0.70 15.00
CA TRP A 336 1.85 -0.46 14.13
C TRP A 336 3.25 -0.73 13.58
N VAL A 337 3.64 -2.00 13.58
CA VAL A 337 4.85 -2.51 12.96
C VAL A 337 4.52 -3.80 12.21
N GLN A 338 5.31 -4.15 11.22
CA GLN A 338 5.10 -5.37 10.45
C GLN A 338 6.42 -6.11 10.21
N PRO A 339 6.91 -6.88 11.20
CA PRO A 339 8.05 -7.76 10.98
C PRO A 339 7.68 -8.90 10.03
N ASP A 340 6.54 -9.54 10.24
CA ASP A 340 5.94 -10.63 9.46
C ASP A 340 4.43 -10.42 9.27
N TYR A 341 3.67 -10.39 10.37
CA TYR A 341 2.26 -10.01 10.41
C TYR A 341 2.10 -8.56 10.88
N PRO A 342 1.04 -7.84 10.45
CA PRO A 342 0.70 -6.56 11.04
C PRO A 342 0.49 -6.71 12.55
N MET A 343 1.23 -5.96 13.34
CA MET A 343 1.21 -6.04 14.80
C MET A 343 1.00 -4.64 15.40
N TYR A 344 -0.04 -4.52 16.22
CA TYR A 344 -0.28 -3.33 17.02
C TYR A 344 0.40 -3.47 18.39
N VAL A 345 1.20 -2.47 18.76
CA VAL A 345 1.87 -2.39 20.06
C VAL A 345 1.25 -1.26 20.86
N PRO A 346 0.41 -1.54 21.87
CA PRO A 346 -0.17 -0.52 22.72
C PRO A 346 0.93 0.13 23.59
N LEU A 347 0.98 1.44 23.64
CA LEU A 347 1.92 2.21 24.47
C LEU A 347 1.28 2.77 25.75
N SER A 348 -0.05 2.73 25.85
CA SER A 348 -0.80 3.13 27.03
C SER A 348 -1.91 2.11 27.33
N GLU A 349 -1.74 1.32 28.40
CA GLU A 349 -2.70 0.25 28.75
C GLU A 349 -4.05 0.78 29.24
N ASN A 350 -4.09 2.00 29.75
CA ASN A 350 -5.29 2.54 30.43
C ASN A 350 -6.32 3.16 29.48
N LEU A 351 -5.95 3.43 28.22
CA LEU A 351 -6.84 4.02 27.24
C LEU A 351 -7.96 3.05 26.83
N ASP A 352 -9.20 3.53 26.83
CA ASP A 352 -10.36 2.73 26.41
C ASP A 352 -10.21 2.29 24.94
N TYR A 353 -9.60 3.10 24.10
CA TYR A 353 -9.21 2.75 22.73
C TYR A 353 -8.41 1.43 22.71
N ASN A 354 -7.34 1.34 23.50
CA ASN A 354 -6.47 0.16 23.53
C ASN A 354 -7.16 -1.07 24.10
N LYS A 355 -7.98 -0.92 25.15
CA LYS A 355 -8.79 -2.02 25.70
C LYS A 355 -9.70 -2.60 24.63
N VAL A 356 -10.35 -1.74 23.84
CA VAL A 356 -11.24 -2.15 22.76
C VAL A 356 -10.46 -2.79 21.61
N LEU A 357 -9.43 -2.14 21.08
CA LEU A 357 -8.67 -2.64 19.94
C LEU A 357 -8.01 -3.99 20.25
N VAL A 358 -7.30 -4.10 21.37
CA VAL A 358 -6.68 -5.37 21.80
C VAL A 358 -7.73 -6.44 22.08
N GLY A 359 -8.89 -6.06 22.65
CA GLY A 359 -10.02 -6.96 22.83
C GLY A 359 -10.57 -7.50 21.52
N LEU A 360 -10.69 -6.66 20.51
CA LEU A 360 -11.13 -7.04 19.16
C LEU A 360 -10.10 -7.94 18.47
N GLN A 361 -8.81 -7.62 18.54
CA GLN A 361 -7.74 -8.46 17.99
C GLN A 361 -7.73 -9.86 18.61
N ARG A 362 -7.94 -9.96 19.92
CA ARG A 362 -8.09 -11.27 20.60
C ARG A 362 -9.34 -12.04 20.14
N LYS A 363 -10.41 -11.35 19.81
CA LYS A 363 -11.65 -11.94 19.28
C LYS A 363 -11.51 -12.42 17.85
N PHE A 364 -10.63 -11.79 17.07
CA PHE A 364 -10.38 -12.08 15.67
C PHE A 364 -8.89 -12.41 15.42
N PRO A 365 -8.34 -13.49 16.03
CA PRO A 365 -6.90 -13.74 16.05
C PRO A 365 -6.25 -14.04 14.69
N GLN A 366 -7.08 -14.37 13.67
CA GLN A 366 -6.62 -14.66 12.30
C GLN A 366 -6.76 -13.47 11.36
N TYR A 367 -7.03 -12.28 11.92
CA TYR A 367 -7.29 -11.08 11.15
C TYR A 367 -6.47 -9.91 11.67
N SER A 368 -6.10 -9.02 10.78
CA SER A 368 -5.69 -7.67 11.16
C SER A 368 -6.96 -6.86 11.43
N VAL A 369 -7.04 -6.29 12.62
CA VAL A 369 -8.19 -5.52 13.07
C VAL A 369 -7.72 -4.16 13.53
N ASP A 370 -8.34 -3.09 13.00
CA ASP A 370 -8.04 -1.71 13.36
C ASP A 370 -9.30 -0.86 13.49
N ILE A 371 -9.24 0.17 14.32
CA ILE A 371 -10.27 1.21 14.42
C ILE A 371 -9.93 2.31 13.43
N ILE A 372 -10.56 2.29 12.26
CA ILE A 372 -10.24 3.17 11.14
C ILE A 372 -10.94 4.53 11.16
N SER A 373 -11.97 4.69 11.99
CA SER A 373 -12.70 5.94 12.16
C SER A 373 -13.57 5.87 13.41
N LYS A 374 -13.68 6.95 14.18
CA LYS A 374 -14.57 7.02 15.33
C LYS A 374 -15.28 8.38 15.43
N SER A 375 -16.46 8.38 16.04
CA SER A 375 -17.20 9.62 16.35
C SER A 375 -16.58 10.33 17.53
N SER A 376 -16.93 11.60 17.72
CA SER A 376 -16.73 12.29 18.98
C SER A 376 -17.50 11.58 20.09
N LYS A 377 -17.04 11.75 21.33
CA LYS A 377 -17.75 11.23 22.50
C LYS A 377 -18.93 12.14 22.81
N GLY A 378 -20.14 11.59 22.81
CA GLY A 378 -21.35 12.30 23.18
C GLY A 378 -21.36 12.73 24.65
N GLU A 379 -22.20 13.72 25.00
CA GLU A 379 -22.38 14.17 26.40
C GLU A 379 -22.83 13.03 27.33
N ASP A 380 -23.57 12.08 26.80
CA ASP A 380 -24.01 10.86 27.49
C ASP A 380 -22.93 9.74 27.54
N GLY A 381 -21.76 10.01 27.01
CA GLY A 381 -20.65 9.06 26.90
C GLY A 381 -20.73 8.11 25.72
N SER A 382 -21.78 8.20 24.87
CA SER A 382 -21.91 7.40 23.65
C SER A 382 -20.78 7.68 22.66
N GLN A 383 -20.25 6.64 22.03
CA GLN A 383 -19.27 6.76 20.97
C GLN A 383 -19.37 5.55 20.04
N LEU A 384 -19.24 5.79 18.76
CA LEU A 384 -19.26 4.76 17.71
C LEU A 384 -17.92 4.74 16.96
N ALA A 385 -17.53 3.58 16.46
CA ALA A 385 -16.35 3.46 15.61
C ALA A 385 -16.59 2.54 14.41
N ILE A 386 -15.93 2.83 13.31
CA ILE A 386 -15.77 1.91 12.19
C ILE A 386 -14.53 1.05 12.45
N VAL A 387 -14.73 -0.25 12.48
CA VAL A 387 -13.66 -1.24 12.62
C VAL A 387 -13.42 -1.89 11.27
N GLY A 388 -12.19 -1.83 10.81
CA GLY A 388 -11.70 -2.56 9.64
C GLY A 388 -11.17 -3.93 10.04
N VAL A 389 -11.55 -4.95 9.29
CA VAL A 389 -11.06 -6.33 9.46
C VAL A 389 -10.56 -6.84 8.13
N THR A 390 -9.30 -7.27 8.06
CA THR A 390 -8.66 -7.79 6.86
C THR A 390 -7.85 -9.04 7.16
N SER A 391 -7.55 -9.84 6.15
CA SER A 391 -6.57 -10.93 6.23
C SER A 391 -6.04 -11.25 4.83
N ASP A 392 -5.15 -12.22 4.74
CA ASP A 392 -4.71 -12.82 3.47
C ASP A 392 -5.85 -13.41 2.63
N LYS A 393 -6.93 -13.86 3.27
CA LYS A 393 -8.14 -14.42 2.63
C LYS A 393 -9.33 -13.45 2.58
N LEU A 394 -9.30 -12.36 3.33
CA LEU A 394 -10.40 -11.41 3.43
C LEU A 394 -9.97 -10.04 2.89
N PRO A 395 -10.47 -9.61 1.71
CA PRO A 395 -10.15 -8.31 1.12
C PRO A 395 -10.47 -7.11 2.01
N GLY A 396 -11.45 -7.27 2.91
CA GLY A 396 -11.84 -6.27 3.88
C GLY A 396 -13.31 -6.40 4.29
N MET A 397 -13.55 -6.12 5.55
CA MET A 397 -14.90 -6.04 6.13
C MET A 397 -14.97 -4.83 7.06
N TYR A 398 -16.06 -4.08 6.96
CA TYR A 398 -16.35 -2.93 7.80
C TYR A 398 -17.42 -3.29 8.81
N LEU A 399 -17.10 -3.07 10.10
CA LEU A 399 -18.00 -3.28 11.23
C LEU A 399 -18.22 -1.95 11.94
N LEU A 400 -19.40 -1.75 12.49
CA LEU A 400 -19.71 -0.68 13.43
C LEU A 400 -19.55 -1.23 14.86
N TYR A 401 -18.72 -0.58 15.65
CA TYR A 401 -18.56 -0.86 17.07
C TYR A 401 -19.19 0.25 17.92
N ASP A 402 -19.98 -0.14 18.89
CA ASP A 402 -20.60 0.75 19.87
C ASP A 402 -19.87 0.58 21.22
N PHE A 403 -19.18 1.65 21.65
CA PHE A 403 -18.40 1.63 22.91
C PHE A 403 -19.28 1.48 24.14
N THR A 404 -20.55 1.93 24.11
CA THR A 404 -21.48 1.85 25.23
C THR A 404 -21.98 0.43 25.44
N THR A 405 -22.33 -0.25 24.38
CA THR A 405 -22.94 -1.59 24.43
C THR A 405 -21.96 -2.72 24.11
N SER A 406 -20.75 -2.39 23.67
CA SER A 406 -19.74 -3.32 23.15
C SER A 406 -20.26 -4.19 21.99
N LYS A 407 -21.25 -3.71 21.24
CA LYS A 407 -21.86 -4.43 20.12
C LYS A 407 -21.08 -4.18 18.84
N LEU A 408 -20.86 -5.25 18.07
CA LEU A 408 -20.37 -5.22 16.70
C LEU A 408 -21.52 -5.50 15.73
N THR A 409 -21.64 -4.65 14.71
CA THR A 409 -22.64 -4.82 13.64
C THR A 409 -21.94 -4.76 12.30
N LYS A 410 -22.16 -5.73 11.40
CA LYS A 410 -21.56 -5.73 10.06
C LYS A 410 -22.19 -4.62 9.22
N ILE A 411 -21.36 -3.74 8.65
CA ILE A 411 -21.81 -2.70 7.71
C ILE A 411 -21.73 -3.25 6.28
N ARG A 412 -20.52 -3.50 5.78
CA ARG A 412 -20.28 -3.94 4.40
C ARG A 412 -19.01 -4.81 4.33
N GLN A 413 -18.93 -5.59 3.27
CA GLN A 413 -17.70 -6.26 2.84
C GLN A 413 -17.08 -5.47 1.67
N ALA A 414 -15.77 -5.29 1.69
CA ALA A 414 -15.09 -4.51 0.65
C ALA A 414 -15.25 -5.15 -0.73
N HIS A 415 -15.16 -6.49 -0.82
CA HIS A 415 -15.29 -7.26 -2.04
C HIS A 415 -16.23 -8.45 -1.83
N SER A 416 -17.51 -8.27 -2.14
CA SER A 416 -18.55 -9.27 -1.82
C SER A 416 -18.53 -10.52 -2.73
N LEU A 417 -17.84 -10.47 -3.86
CA LEU A 417 -17.74 -11.59 -4.80
C LEU A 417 -16.66 -12.60 -4.42
N ILE A 418 -15.78 -12.25 -3.50
CA ILE A 418 -14.72 -13.13 -3.01
C ILE A 418 -15.24 -13.93 -1.81
N ASP A 419 -15.24 -15.25 -1.96
CA ASP A 419 -15.50 -16.20 -0.89
C ASP A 419 -14.17 -16.59 -0.22
N SER A 420 -13.93 -16.06 0.98
CA SER A 420 -12.70 -16.28 1.73
C SER A 420 -12.45 -17.74 2.12
N SER A 421 -13.50 -18.58 2.14
CA SER A 421 -13.37 -20.02 2.43
C SER A 421 -12.71 -20.82 1.30
N LYS A 422 -12.61 -20.24 0.10
CA LYS A 422 -12.00 -20.85 -1.11
C LYS A 422 -10.59 -20.33 -1.40
N LEU A 423 -10.02 -19.57 -0.45
CA LEU A 423 -8.73 -18.92 -0.62
C LEU A 423 -7.65 -19.57 0.25
N SER A 424 -6.42 -19.42 -0.17
CA SER A 424 -5.24 -20.02 0.44
C SER A 424 -4.62 -19.11 1.52
N SER A 425 -4.05 -19.72 2.55
CA SER A 425 -3.34 -18.98 3.60
C SER A 425 -1.95 -18.56 3.14
N THR A 426 -1.56 -17.34 3.51
CA THR A 426 -0.23 -16.79 3.27
C THR A 426 0.61 -16.85 4.53
N VAL A 427 1.79 -17.45 4.46
CA VAL A 427 2.70 -17.63 5.58
C VAL A 427 3.96 -16.80 5.38
N PRO A 428 4.36 -15.97 6.35
CA PRO A 428 5.62 -15.22 6.28
C PRO A 428 6.82 -16.11 6.62
N TYR A 429 7.95 -15.84 5.98
CA TYR A 429 9.23 -16.48 6.21
C TYR A 429 10.34 -15.43 6.33
N LYS A 430 11.30 -15.69 7.20
CA LYS A 430 12.56 -14.94 7.27
C LYS A 430 13.66 -15.84 6.71
N LEU A 431 14.19 -15.45 5.57
CA LEU A 431 15.21 -16.19 4.82
C LEU A 431 16.59 -15.58 5.07
N THR A 432 17.63 -16.38 4.97
CA THR A 432 19.01 -15.91 5.04
C THR A 432 19.64 -16.08 3.66
N MET A 433 20.07 -14.98 3.08
CA MET A 433 20.69 -14.94 1.75
C MET A 433 22.15 -15.42 1.81
N ARG A 434 22.77 -15.72 0.67
CA ARG A 434 24.16 -16.21 0.53
C ARG A 434 25.19 -15.30 1.17
N ASP A 435 24.92 -14.01 1.28
CA ASP A 435 25.78 -13.01 1.93
C ASP A 435 25.48 -12.82 3.43
N GLY A 436 24.55 -13.62 4.00
CA GLY A 436 24.14 -13.56 5.39
C GLY A 436 23.06 -12.52 5.70
N LYS A 437 22.60 -11.73 4.71
CA LYS A 437 21.52 -10.75 4.90
C LYS A 437 20.18 -11.47 5.10
N ALA A 438 19.39 -10.97 6.03
CA ALA A 438 18.01 -11.47 6.24
C ALA A 438 17.05 -10.78 5.28
N VAL A 439 16.18 -11.56 4.66
CA VAL A 439 15.12 -11.11 3.74
C VAL A 439 13.79 -11.71 4.19
N TYR A 440 12.73 -10.94 4.09
CA TYR A 440 11.39 -11.41 4.45
C TYR A 440 10.63 -11.81 3.19
N ALA A 441 9.90 -12.92 3.26
CA ALA A 441 9.11 -13.46 2.16
C ALA A 441 7.73 -13.90 2.63
N TYR A 442 6.78 -13.94 1.71
CA TYR A 442 5.43 -14.48 1.93
C TYR A 442 5.20 -15.62 0.95
N LEU A 443 4.84 -16.78 1.48
CA LEU A 443 4.53 -17.97 0.69
C LEU A 443 3.04 -18.28 0.82
N THR A 444 2.37 -18.37 -0.32
CA THR A 444 0.98 -18.83 -0.42
C THR A 444 0.95 -20.15 -1.21
N LEU A 445 0.51 -21.22 -0.56
CA LEU A 445 0.36 -22.54 -1.19
C LEU A 445 -1.12 -22.81 -1.47
N PRO A 446 -1.44 -23.64 -2.48
CA PRO A 446 -2.79 -24.16 -2.65
C PRO A 446 -3.30 -24.81 -1.36
N GLU A 447 -4.59 -24.63 -1.03
CA GLU A 447 -5.17 -25.13 0.25
C GLU A 447 -5.01 -26.65 0.41
N ASP A 448 -5.14 -27.40 -0.70
CA ASP A 448 -5.09 -28.87 -0.72
C ASP A 448 -3.73 -29.39 -1.22
N ALA A 449 -2.65 -28.64 -1.08
CA ALA A 449 -1.34 -29.06 -1.55
C ALA A 449 -0.80 -30.28 -0.78
N GLU A 450 -0.63 -31.39 -1.47
CA GLU A 450 0.03 -32.60 -0.97
C GLU A 450 1.38 -32.81 -1.68
N GLY A 451 2.47 -32.28 -1.12
CA GLY A 451 3.82 -32.38 -1.69
C GLY A 451 4.21 -31.15 -2.56
N PRO A 452 5.28 -31.29 -3.37
CA PRO A 452 5.80 -30.17 -4.16
C PRO A 452 4.80 -29.65 -5.19
N VAL A 453 4.66 -28.32 -5.28
CA VAL A 453 3.77 -27.65 -6.23
C VAL A 453 4.56 -26.85 -7.26
N PRO A 454 4.02 -26.57 -8.47
CA PRO A 454 4.62 -25.59 -9.36
C PRO A 454 4.63 -24.23 -8.69
N LEU A 455 5.76 -23.49 -8.77
CA LEU A 455 6.00 -22.25 -8.05
C LEU A 455 6.06 -21.05 -9.00
N ILE A 456 5.40 -19.97 -8.59
CA ILE A 456 5.55 -18.66 -9.20
C ILE A 456 6.35 -17.77 -8.24
N MET A 457 7.58 -17.41 -8.60
CA MET A 457 8.30 -16.29 -7.97
C MET A 457 7.64 -15.00 -8.42
N HIS A 458 7.19 -14.19 -7.47
CA HIS A 458 6.40 -12.99 -7.75
C HIS A 458 7.02 -11.73 -7.12
N PRO A 459 8.08 -11.15 -7.73
CA PRO A 459 8.72 -9.94 -7.23
C PRO A 459 7.82 -8.71 -7.44
N HIS A 460 7.72 -7.88 -6.38
CA HIS A 460 6.98 -6.63 -6.45
C HIS A 460 7.67 -5.56 -7.31
N GLY A 461 6.92 -4.54 -7.70
CA GLY A 461 7.41 -3.34 -8.38
C GLY A 461 8.09 -2.34 -7.44
N GLY A 462 8.57 -1.25 -7.99
CA GLY A 462 9.24 -0.18 -7.25
C GLY A 462 10.60 0.15 -7.86
N PRO A 463 11.75 -0.33 -7.33
CA PRO A 463 11.92 -1.28 -6.22
C PRO A 463 12.00 -0.64 -4.83
N TYR A 464 12.36 0.66 -4.75
CA TYR A 464 12.70 1.32 -3.49
C TYR A 464 11.44 1.87 -2.80
N GLY A 465 11.23 1.46 -1.56
CA GLY A 465 10.11 1.86 -0.73
C GLY A 465 8.90 0.91 -0.74
N PRO A 466 8.33 0.48 -1.88
CA PRO A 466 7.32 -0.57 -1.89
C PRO A 466 7.80 -1.87 -1.25
N ARG A 467 6.88 -2.62 -0.67
CA ARG A 467 7.10 -3.97 -0.16
C ARG A 467 5.82 -4.81 -0.26
N ASP A 468 5.97 -6.12 -0.30
CA ASP A 468 4.87 -7.03 -0.03
C ASP A 468 4.56 -7.06 1.46
N SER A 469 3.29 -7.23 1.78
CA SER A 469 2.76 -7.27 3.14
C SER A 469 1.81 -8.45 3.29
N TRP A 470 1.69 -8.99 4.50
CA TRP A 470 0.65 -9.97 4.78
C TRP A 470 -0.73 -9.32 4.62
N GLY A 471 -1.53 -9.90 3.73
CA GLY A 471 -2.85 -9.39 3.41
C GLY A 471 -3.39 -10.00 2.11
N TYR A 472 -4.62 -9.65 1.76
CA TYR A 472 -5.25 -10.13 0.54
C TYR A 472 -4.60 -9.52 -0.71
N ASN A 473 -4.11 -10.39 -1.57
CA ASN A 473 -3.63 -10.01 -2.91
C ASN A 473 -4.42 -10.83 -3.97
N PRO A 474 -5.15 -10.19 -4.89
CA PRO A 474 -6.00 -10.90 -5.85
C PRO A 474 -5.22 -11.77 -6.82
N GLU A 475 -4.01 -11.38 -7.25
CA GLU A 475 -3.19 -12.17 -8.18
C GLU A 475 -2.59 -13.39 -7.48
N VAL A 476 -2.09 -13.22 -6.27
CA VAL A 476 -1.58 -14.31 -5.43
C VAL A 476 -2.68 -15.34 -5.17
N GLN A 477 -3.86 -14.89 -4.74
CA GLN A 477 -4.99 -15.76 -4.46
C GLN A 477 -5.56 -16.41 -5.73
N MET A 478 -5.55 -15.69 -6.85
CA MET A 478 -5.93 -16.25 -8.14
C MET A 478 -5.01 -17.40 -8.54
N LEU A 479 -3.69 -17.24 -8.44
CA LEU A 479 -2.69 -18.25 -8.76
C LEU A 479 -2.77 -19.44 -7.80
N ALA A 480 -2.82 -19.20 -6.49
CA ALA A 480 -2.88 -20.24 -5.48
C ALA A 480 -4.14 -21.11 -5.64
N SER A 481 -5.30 -20.51 -5.91
CA SER A 481 -6.56 -21.23 -6.15
C SER A 481 -6.55 -22.11 -7.45
N ARG A 482 -5.50 -22.00 -8.28
CA ARG A 482 -5.28 -22.81 -9.50
C ARG A 482 -4.10 -23.78 -9.38
N GLY A 483 -3.64 -24.02 -8.15
CA GLY A 483 -2.65 -25.05 -7.89
C GLY A 483 -1.19 -24.56 -7.91
N TYR A 484 -0.93 -23.26 -8.00
CA TYR A 484 0.42 -22.71 -7.94
C TYR A 484 0.79 -22.25 -6.53
N GLY A 485 1.98 -22.61 -6.05
CA GLY A 485 2.63 -21.90 -4.97
C GLY A 485 3.05 -20.52 -5.46
N VAL A 486 2.90 -19.49 -4.64
CA VAL A 486 3.33 -18.13 -4.95
C VAL A 486 4.28 -17.64 -3.87
N LEU A 487 5.50 -17.28 -4.26
CA LEU A 487 6.54 -16.76 -3.37
C LEU A 487 6.78 -15.28 -3.68
N GLN A 488 6.40 -14.41 -2.75
CA GLN A 488 6.66 -12.98 -2.75
C GLN A 488 7.86 -12.69 -1.85
N VAL A 489 8.82 -11.92 -2.33
CA VAL A 489 10.08 -11.67 -1.61
C VAL A 489 10.30 -10.17 -1.46
N ASN A 490 10.46 -9.71 -0.25
CA ASN A 490 10.91 -8.36 0.05
C ASN A 490 12.45 -8.31 -0.03
N PHE A 491 12.95 -8.33 -1.27
CA PHE A 491 14.37 -8.25 -1.59
C PHE A 491 14.97 -6.93 -1.08
N ARG A 492 16.29 -6.85 -0.96
CA ARG A 492 16.95 -5.58 -0.58
C ARG A 492 16.49 -4.43 -1.49
N GLY A 493 16.21 -3.27 -0.88
CA GLY A 493 15.55 -2.14 -1.54
C GLY A 493 14.10 -1.96 -1.11
N SER A 494 13.42 -3.01 -0.65
CA SER A 494 12.07 -2.91 -0.08
C SER A 494 12.06 -2.02 1.16
N GLY A 495 11.00 -1.22 1.33
CA GLY A 495 10.83 -0.33 2.48
C GLY A 495 10.39 -1.02 3.75
N GLY A 496 10.45 -0.30 4.87
CA GLY A 496 9.97 -0.78 6.17
C GLY A 496 10.95 -1.69 6.93
N TYR A 497 12.18 -1.87 6.44
CA TYR A 497 13.23 -2.67 7.05
C TYR A 497 14.49 -1.87 7.38
N GLY A 498 14.32 -0.57 7.60
CA GLY A 498 15.41 0.37 7.86
C GLY A 498 16.03 0.93 6.57
N LYS A 499 16.77 2.03 6.74
CA LYS A 499 17.41 2.74 5.62
C LYS A 499 18.57 1.95 5.02
N ASP A 500 19.33 1.20 5.83
CA ASP A 500 20.46 0.41 5.34
C ASP A 500 20.02 -0.73 4.43
N PHE A 501 18.87 -1.35 4.73
CA PHE A 501 18.27 -2.36 3.85
C PHE A 501 17.81 -1.76 2.53
N MET A 502 17.16 -0.60 2.58
CA MET A 502 16.64 0.08 1.39
C MET A 502 17.78 0.59 0.49
N TYR A 503 18.75 1.31 1.06
CA TYR A 503 19.84 1.95 0.27
C TYR A 503 20.96 1.00 -0.14
N SER A 504 21.11 -0.17 0.52
CA SER A 504 22.07 -1.20 0.07
C SER A 504 21.76 -1.72 -1.34
N ALA A 505 20.55 -1.51 -1.82
CA ALA A 505 20.11 -1.92 -3.16
C ALA A 505 20.43 -0.91 -4.27
N TYR A 506 20.97 0.27 -3.94
CA TYR A 506 21.30 1.27 -4.96
C TYR A 506 22.35 0.73 -5.92
N LYS A 507 22.08 0.83 -7.22
CA LYS A 507 22.88 0.28 -8.32
C LYS A 507 23.04 -1.25 -8.30
N GLN A 508 22.17 -1.96 -7.56
CA GLN A 508 22.23 -3.41 -7.42
C GLN A 508 21.09 -4.14 -8.20
N TRP A 509 20.42 -3.46 -9.12
CA TRP A 509 19.28 -4.03 -9.85
C TRP A 509 19.59 -5.40 -10.48
N ALA A 510 20.74 -5.53 -11.15
CA ALA A 510 21.16 -6.77 -11.81
C ALA A 510 22.00 -7.71 -10.91
N PHE A 511 22.29 -7.33 -9.69
CA PHE A 511 23.25 -8.01 -8.82
C PHE A 511 22.56 -8.60 -7.59
N GLU A 512 22.86 -8.08 -6.41
CA GLU A 512 22.41 -8.65 -5.13
C GLU A 512 20.87 -8.68 -5.00
N MET A 513 20.15 -7.77 -5.65
CA MET A 513 18.68 -7.81 -5.66
C MET A 513 18.14 -9.05 -6.40
N GLN A 514 18.82 -9.50 -7.46
CA GLN A 514 18.47 -10.75 -8.16
C GLN A 514 18.96 -11.97 -7.38
N ASP A 515 20.11 -11.85 -6.68
CA ASP A 515 20.61 -12.91 -5.82
C ASP A 515 19.62 -13.23 -4.69
N ASP A 516 18.97 -12.21 -4.10
CA ASP A 516 17.92 -12.40 -3.09
C ASP A 516 16.74 -13.25 -3.64
N LEU A 517 16.32 -12.99 -4.89
CA LEU A 517 15.26 -13.78 -5.54
C LEU A 517 15.72 -15.20 -5.84
N THR A 518 16.92 -15.37 -6.39
CA THR A 518 17.52 -16.67 -6.68
C THR A 518 17.64 -17.54 -5.44
N ASP A 519 18.18 -16.98 -4.35
CA ASP A 519 18.35 -17.69 -3.08
C ASP A 519 17.01 -18.11 -2.48
N SER A 520 15.99 -17.26 -2.61
CA SER A 520 14.65 -17.58 -2.15
C SER A 520 13.98 -18.72 -2.94
N VAL A 521 14.21 -18.78 -4.26
CA VAL A 521 13.74 -19.91 -5.08
C VAL A 521 14.49 -21.21 -4.72
N ARG A 522 15.80 -21.15 -4.56
CA ARG A 522 16.60 -22.30 -4.13
C ARG A 522 16.18 -22.81 -2.77
N TRP A 523 15.93 -21.90 -1.81
CA TRP A 523 15.34 -22.27 -0.54
C TRP A 523 14.01 -23.01 -0.69
N ALA A 524 13.13 -22.58 -1.60
CA ALA A 524 11.85 -23.26 -1.83
C ALA A 524 12.03 -24.67 -2.41
N ILE A 525 13.02 -24.88 -3.30
CA ILE A 525 13.39 -26.19 -3.85
C ILE A 525 13.97 -27.08 -2.74
N ASP A 526 14.97 -26.59 -2.00
CA ASP A 526 15.64 -27.32 -0.92
C ASP A 526 14.69 -27.71 0.21
N SER A 527 13.64 -26.88 0.44
CA SER A 527 12.58 -27.15 1.42
C SER A 527 11.49 -28.11 0.90
N GLY A 528 11.57 -28.57 -0.34
CA GLY A 528 10.58 -29.48 -0.94
C GLY A 528 9.23 -28.81 -1.24
N ILE A 529 9.18 -27.48 -1.30
CA ILE A 529 7.97 -26.70 -1.66
C ILE A 529 7.70 -26.84 -3.16
N THR A 530 8.76 -26.87 -3.96
CA THR A 530 8.71 -27.06 -5.41
C THR A 530 9.87 -27.94 -5.87
N GLU A 531 9.94 -28.24 -7.17
CA GLU A 531 10.99 -29.05 -7.79
C GLU A 531 11.73 -28.23 -8.86
N GLU A 532 12.98 -28.60 -9.16
CA GLU A 532 13.71 -28.06 -10.30
C GLU A 532 12.90 -28.19 -11.60
N GLY A 533 12.96 -27.16 -12.46
CA GLY A 533 12.21 -27.13 -13.72
C GLY A 533 10.71 -26.83 -13.57
N ARG A 534 10.20 -26.60 -12.35
CA ARG A 534 8.80 -26.27 -12.08
C ARG A 534 8.63 -24.90 -11.47
N VAL A 535 9.51 -23.94 -11.81
CA VAL A 535 9.47 -22.57 -11.34
C VAL A 535 9.32 -21.62 -12.52
N CYS A 536 8.35 -20.71 -12.45
CA CYS A 536 8.27 -19.54 -13.32
C CYS A 536 8.42 -18.25 -12.49
N ILE A 537 8.77 -17.14 -13.14
CA ILE A 537 8.85 -15.84 -12.52
C ILE A 537 7.92 -14.86 -13.23
N TYR A 538 7.13 -14.11 -12.45
CA TYR A 538 6.16 -13.15 -12.95
C TYR A 538 6.12 -11.91 -12.05
N GLY A 539 6.24 -10.72 -12.65
CA GLY A 539 6.14 -9.48 -11.91
C GLY A 539 5.85 -8.28 -12.80
N ALA A 540 5.53 -7.15 -12.15
CA ALA A 540 5.17 -5.90 -12.81
C ALA A 540 6.21 -4.81 -12.56
N SER A 541 6.41 -3.92 -13.56
CA SER A 541 7.32 -2.77 -13.46
C SER A 541 8.77 -3.20 -13.17
N TYR A 542 9.35 -2.83 -12.02
CA TYR A 542 10.61 -3.42 -11.57
C TYR A 542 10.51 -4.95 -11.44
N GLY A 543 9.37 -5.49 -10.97
CA GLY A 543 9.15 -6.94 -10.94
C GLY A 543 9.19 -7.57 -12.34
N GLY A 544 8.73 -6.86 -13.38
CA GLY A 544 8.86 -7.29 -14.78
C GLY A 544 10.30 -7.23 -15.31
N TYR A 545 11.09 -6.25 -14.85
CA TYR A 545 12.53 -6.23 -15.05
C TYR A 545 13.19 -7.45 -14.40
N SER A 546 12.90 -7.67 -13.09
CA SER A 546 13.44 -8.79 -12.33
C SER A 546 13.09 -10.15 -12.96
N ALA A 547 11.85 -10.28 -13.48
CA ALA A 547 11.42 -11.51 -14.13
C ALA A 547 12.34 -11.89 -15.31
N LEU A 548 12.67 -10.94 -16.18
CA LEU A 548 13.57 -11.21 -17.30
C LEU A 548 15.04 -11.29 -16.84
N MET A 549 15.49 -10.40 -15.94
CA MET A 549 16.87 -10.39 -15.47
C MET A 549 17.23 -11.69 -14.73
N SER A 550 16.35 -12.19 -13.86
CA SER A 550 16.55 -13.48 -13.19
C SER A 550 16.61 -14.64 -14.18
N ALA A 551 15.76 -14.65 -15.23
CA ALA A 551 15.73 -15.70 -16.21
C ALA A 551 17.01 -15.75 -17.11
N VAL A 552 17.60 -14.57 -17.44
CA VAL A 552 18.87 -14.54 -18.19
C VAL A 552 20.09 -14.80 -17.29
N LYS A 553 20.00 -14.43 -16.01
CA LYS A 553 21.08 -14.63 -15.03
C LYS A 553 21.17 -16.08 -14.54
N GLU A 554 20.04 -16.74 -14.38
CA GLU A 554 19.89 -18.11 -13.90
C GLU A 554 19.09 -18.95 -14.94
N PRO A 555 19.67 -19.22 -16.13
CA PRO A 555 18.92 -19.76 -17.27
C PRO A 555 18.37 -21.18 -17.05
N ASP A 556 18.88 -21.93 -16.08
CA ASP A 556 18.42 -23.29 -15.75
C ASP A 556 17.42 -23.31 -14.56
N LEU A 557 17.19 -22.16 -13.91
CA LEU A 557 16.34 -22.10 -12.71
C LEU A 557 14.87 -21.89 -13.05
N TYR A 558 14.58 -21.11 -14.09
CA TYR A 558 13.22 -20.73 -14.46
C TYR A 558 12.79 -21.38 -15.78
N ALA A 559 11.70 -22.12 -15.76
CA ALA A 559 11.09 -22.68 -16.97
C ALA A 559 10.40 -21.60 -17.82
N CYS A 560 9.87 -20.54 -17.18
CA CYS A 560 9.26 -19.43 -17.89
C CYS A 560 9.36 -18.10 -17.14
N THR A 561 9.28 -17.00 -17.89
CA THR A 561 9.30 -15.62 -17.39
C THR A 561 8.18 -14.80 -18.01
N ALA A 562 7.41 -14.09 -17.19
CA ALA A 562 6.37 -13.19 -17.65
C ALA A 562 6.64 -11.77 -17.12
N GLY A 563 6.94 -10.85 -18.02
CA GLY A 563 7.19 -9.45 -17.67
C GLY A 563 5.99 -8.58 -17.97
N TYR A 564 5.40 -7.97 -16.93
CA TYR A 564 4.29 -7.05 -17.03
C TYR A 564 4.76 -5.61 -16.86
N VAL A 565 4.58 -4.77 -17.89
CA VAL A 565 5.04 -3.37 -17.95
C VAL A 565 6.48 -3.19 -17.48
N GLY A 566 7.36 -4.15 -17.86
CA GLY A 566 8.73 -4.26 -17.36
C GLY A 566 9.71 -3.32 -18.03
N VAL A 567 10.77 -2.97 -17.29
CA VAL A 567 11.91 -2.23 -17.77
C VAL A 567 12.96 -3.20 -18.33
N TYR A 568 13.33 -3.11 -19.61
CA TYR A 568 14.27 -4.07 -20.20
C TYR A 568 15.58 -3.44 -20.68
N ASP A 569 15.61 -2.09 -20.77
CA ASP A 569 16.79 -1.29 -21.11
C ASP A 569 16.88 -0.11 -20.14
N LEU A 570 17.86 -0.12 -19.22
CA LEU A 570 18.03 0.94 -18.24
C LEU A 570 18.44 2.29 -18.85
N GLN A 571 19.17 2.27 -19.98
CA GLN A 571 19.52 3.50 -20.69
C GLN A 571 18.27 4.25 -21.17
N MET A 572 17.23 3.50 -21.55
CA MET A 572 15.98 4.11 -22.04
C MET A 572 15.24 4.88 -20.94
N MET A 573 15.43 4.57 -19.65
CA MET A 573 14.79 5.29 -18.54
C MET A 573 15.20 6.77 -18.47
N SER A 574 16.44 7.09 -18.86
CA SER A 574 16.92 8.48 -18.94
C SER A 574 16.49 9.22 -20.21
N GLN A 575 15.87 8.52 -21.16
CA GLN A 575 15.50 9.07 -22.49
C GLN A 575 13.99 9.14 -22.71
N LYS A 576 13.23 8.22 -22.08
CA LYS A 576 11.79 8.07 -22.28
C LYS A 576 11.05 7.89 -20.94
N GLY A 577 9.76 8.17 -20.96
CA GLY A 577 8.91 8.02 -19.79
C GLY A 577 8.69 9.33 -19.04
N ASP A 578 8.14 9.24 -17.83
CA ASP A 578 7.78 10.40 -17.00
C ASP A 578 8.88 10.76 -15.98
N ILE A 579 9.74 9.81 -15.59
CA ILE A 579 10.79 10.00 -14.56
C ILE A 579 11.79 11.05 -15.05
N GLN A 580 12.30 10.92 -16.27
CA GLN A 580 13.31 11.80 -16.85
C GLN A 580 12.81 13.23 -17.15
N ARG A 581 11.50 13.52 -17.02
CA ARG A 581 10.93 14.85 -17.27
C ARG A 581 11.23 15.87 -16.18
N ARG A 582 11.89 15.45 -15.11
CA ARG A 582 12.28 16.29 -13.97
C ARG A 582 13.74 16.03 -13.63
N ASP A 583 14.42 17.07 -13.20
CA ASP A 583 15.84 16.96 -12.79
C ASP A 583 15.99 15.95 -11.63
N GLU A 584 15.08 15.99 -10.64
CA GLU A 584 15.09 15.04 -9.51
C GLU A 584 14.93 13.57 -9.98
N GLY A 585 14.27 13.34 -11.11
CA GLY A 585 14.13 12.02 -11.72
C GLY A 585 15.41 11.54 -12.39
N LEU A 586 16.15 12.44 -13.05
CA LEU A 586 17.46 12.12 -13.63
C LEU A 586 18.50 11.87 -12.53
N ASP A 587 18.48 12.66 -11.46
CA ASP A 587 19.32 12.46 -10.28
C ASP A 587 19.05 11.11 -9.63
N TYR A 588 17.77 10.74 -9.47
CA TYR A 588 17.37 9.43 -8.98
C TYR A 588 17.91 8.29 -9.87
N ILE A 589 17.80 8.38 -11.20
CA ILE A 589 18.33 7.35 -12.11
C ILE A 589 19.84 7.23 -11.93
N SER A 590 20.56 8.37 -11.89
CA SER A 590 22.00 8.40 -11.76
C SER A 590 22.49 7.85 -10.41
N GLU A 591 21.80 8.18 -9.31
CA GLU A 591 22.20 7.78 -7.96
C GLU A 591 21.82 6.32 -7.66
N ALA A 592 20.57 5.94 -8.00
CA ALA A 592 19.99 4.69 -7.52
C ALA A 592 20.05 3.55 -8.56
N ILE A 593 20.17 3.85 -9.86
CA ILE A 593 20.06 2.83 -10.91
C ILE A 593 21.37 2.69 -11.69
N CYS A 594 21.72 3.69 -12.51
CA CYS A 594 22.97 3.70 -13.28
C CYS A 594 23.38 5.12 -13.67
N SER A 595 24.68 5.46 -13.59
CA SER A 595 25.22 6.79 -13.86
C SER A 595 25.84 6.91 -15.25
N THR A 596 26.28 5.81 -15.83
CA THR A 596 26.98 5.76 -17.11
C THR A 596 26.30 4.78 -18.07
N GLU A 597 26.50 4.98 -19.38
CA GLU A 597 26.00 4.05 -20.39
C GLU A 597 26.47 2.60 -20.14
N ALA A 598 27.73 2.43 -19.74
CA ALA A 598 28.29 1.12 -19.42
C ALA A 598 27.61 0.47 -18.22
N GLU A 599 27.29 1.24 -17.16
CA GLU A 599 26.53 0.74 -16.01
C GLU A 599 25.10 0.37 -16.41
N CYS A 600 24.42 1.25 -17.17
CA CYS A 600 23.06 0.99 -17.62
C CYS A 600 23.01 -0.26 -18.51
N LYS A 601 23.96 -0.42 -19.44
CA LYS A 601 24.05 -1.60 -20.29
C LYS A 601 24.27 -2.86 -19.47
N ARG A 602 25.21 -2.85 -18.51
CA ARG A 602 25.47 -3.99 -17.62
C ARG A 602 24.27 -4.33 -16.74
N GLY A 603 23.45 -3.34 -16.37
CA GLY A 603 22.23 -3.54 -15.60
C GLY A 603 21.01 -3.93 -16.46
N SER A 604 21.09 -3.94 -17.78
CA SER A 604 19.95 -4.21 -18.66
C SER A 604 19.84 -5.68 -19.03
N PRO A 605 18.68 -6.36 -18.82
CA PRO A 605 18.51 -7.76 -19.21
C PRO A 605 18.68 -8.01 -20.70
N LEU A 606 18.38 -7.05 -21.56
CA LEU A 606 18.62 -7.16 -23.02
C LEU A 606 20.11 -7.41 -23.37
N THR A 607 21.04 -7.05 -22.49
CA THR A 607 22.47 -7.33 -22.70
C THR A 607 22.79 -8.82 -22.66
N TYR A 608 21.98 -9.59 -21.96
CA TYR A 608 22.19 -11.01 -21.69
C TYR A 608 21.13 -11.90 -22.36
N ILE A 609 20.44 -11.39 -23.38
CA ILE A 609 19.33 -12.10 -24.01
C ILE A 609 19.75 -13.42 -24.67
N ASP A 610 21.04 -13.56 -25.06
CA ASP A 610 21.60 -14.79 -25.60
C ASP A 610 21.67 -15.93 -24.58
N ASP A 611 21.63 -15.63 -23.29
CA ASP A 611 21.65 -16.62 -22.21
C ASP A 611 20.24 -17.12 -21.83
N LEU A 612 19.19 -16.53 -22.42
CA LEU A 612 17.79 -16.85 -22.11
C LEU A 612 17.40 -18.25 -22.59
N LYS A 613 16.93 -19.09 -21.67
CA LYS A 613 16.36 -20.41 -21.97
C LYS A 613 14.87 -20.52 -21.65
N ALA A 614 14.38 -19.67 -20.74
CA ALA A 614 13.00 -19.66 -20.28
C ALA A 614 12.03 -19.22 -21.40
N ASP A 615 10.85 -19.83 -21.46
CA ASP A 615 9.75 -19.31 -22.30
C ASP A 615 9.35 -17.90 -21.84
N VAL A 616 9.01 -17.03 -22.79
CA VAL A 616 8.77 -15.59 -22.52
C VAL A 616 7.32 -15.19 -22.79
N MET A 617 6.73 -14.46 -21.84
CA MET A 617 5.49 -13.72 -22.06
C MET A 617 5.70 -12.23 -21.77
N ILE A 618 5.35 -11.36 -22.73
CA ILE A 618 5.47 -9.90 -22.65
C ILE A 618 4.08 -9.31 -22.54
N ILE A 619 3.84 -8.56 -21.45
CA ILE A 619 2.54 -7.95 -21.17
C ILE A 619 2.75 -6.45 -20.99
N HIS A 620 1.99 -5.60 -21.75
CA HIS A 620 2.19 -4.15 -21.67
C HIS A 620 0.93 -3.33 -22.00
N GLY A 621 0.86 -2.13 -21.42
CA GLY A 621 -0.11 -1.11 -21.82
C GLY A 621 0.49 -0.13 -22.84
N ALA A 622 -0.16 0.07 -23.98
CA ALA A 622 0.39 0.88 -25.06
C ALA A 622 0.47 2.39 -24.76
N ILE A 623 -0.24 2.87 -23.72
CA ILE A 623 -0.20 4.27 -23.29
C ILE A 623 0.56 4.45 -21.95
N ASP A 624 1.39 3.48 -21.59
CA ASP A 624 2.23 3.56 -20.39
C ASP A 624 3.22 4.73 -20.49
N GLN A 625 3.16 5.63 -19.52
CA GLN A 625 4.05 6.78 -19.43
C GLN A 625 5.20 6.58 -18.46
N ARG A 626 5.05 5.65 -17.49
CA ARG A 626 6.08 5.30 -16.51
C ARG A 626 7.17 4.46 -17.18
N VAL A 627 6.78 3.35 -17.78
CA VAL A 627 7.63 2.47 -18.58
C VAL A 627 7.03 2.41 -19.99
N PRO A 628 7.47 3.26 -20.92
CA PRO A 628 6.90 3.29 -22.26
C PRO A 628 6.97 1.94 -22.97
N VAL A 629 5.93 1.64 -23.78
CA VAL A 629 5.83 0.37 -24.54
C VAL A 629 7.07 0.06 -25.39
N ALA A 630 7.89 1.08 -25.66
CA ALA A 630 9.18 0.93 -26.32
C ALA A 630 10.12 -0.07 -25.61
N HIS A 631 10.01 -0.27 -24.30
CA HIS A 631 10.76 -1.32 -23.58
C HIS A 631 10.31 -2.72 -24.04
N ALA A 632 9.00 -2.97 -24.10
CA ALA A 632 8.45 -4.21 -24.59
C ALA A 632 8.78 -4.45 -26.07
N GLU A 633 8.74 -3.41 -26.90
CA GLU A 633 9.13 -3.47 -28.33
C GLU A 633 10.62 -3.77 -28.49
N ALA A 634 11.50 -3.20 -27.66
CA ALA A 634 12.93 -3.49 -27.67
C ALA A 634 13.19 -4.98 -27.31
N LEU A 635 12.51 -5.49 -26.29
CA LEU A 635 12.60 -6.93 -25.95
C LEU A 635 12.08 -7.79 -27.09
N ARG A 636 10.92 -7.48 -27.64
CA ARG A 636 10.37 -8.22 -28.79
C ARG A 636 11.35 -8.27 -29.95
N ASN A 637 11.93 -7.13 -30.35
CA ASN A 637 12.88 -7.07 -31.46
C ASN A 637 14.13 -7.93 -31.18
N ALA A 638 14.64 -7.91 -29.95
CA ALA A 638 15.79 -8.73 -29.56
C ALA A 638 15.49 -10.23 -29.60
N LEU A 639 14.26 -10.66 -29.30
CA LEU A 639 13.79 -12.03 -29.41
C LEU A 639 13.57 -12.43 -30.88
N ASP A 640 12.96 -11.55 -31.69
CA ASP A 640 12.75 -11.76 -33.13
C ASP A 640 14.08 -11.94 -33.88
N GLU A 641 15.12 -11.16 -33.55
CA GLU A 641 16.47 -11.28 -34.13
C GLU A 641 17.15 -12.64 -33.86
N ARG A 642 16.67 -13.37 -32.84
CA ARG A 642 17.22 -14.65 -32.39
C ARG A 642 16.30 -15.82 -32.63
N ASP A 643 15.18 -15.60 -33.31
CA ASP A 643 14.13 -16.61 -33.52
C ASP A 643 13.63 -17.24 -32.20
N ILE A 644 13.68 -16.49 -31.05
CA ILE A 644 13.19 -16.96 -29.77
C ILE A 644 11.68 -16.70 -29.69
N PRO A 645 10.85 -17.73 -29.47
CA PRO A 645 9.40 -17.58 -29.41
C PRO A 645 8.97 -16.85 -28.14
N TYR A 646 7.91 -16.06 -28.23
CA TYR A 646 7.33 -15.34 -27.11
C TYR A 646 5.81 -15.20 -27.25
N GLU A 647 5.12 -15.01 -26.12
CA GLU A 647 3.74 -14.53 -26.11
C GLU A 647 3.68 -13.00 -25.97
N TRP A 648 2.77 -12.39 -26.71
CA TRP A 648 2.58 -10.94 -26.74
C TRP A 648 1.16 -10.55 -26.34
N LEU A 649 1.03 -9.75 -25.27
CA LEU A 649 -0.24 -9.20 -24.81
C LEU A 649 -0.11 -7.69 -24.57
N VAL A 650 -0.41 -6.88 -25.59
CA VAL A 650 -0.39 -5.43 -25.50
C VAL A 650 -1.79 -4.85 -25.68
N LYS A 651 -2.23 -4.03 -24.71
CA LYS A 651 -3.53 -3.39 -24.72
C LYS A 651 -3.44 -1.91 -25.04
N ARG A 652 -4.09 -1.49 -26.14
CA ARG A 652 -3.97 -0.14 -26.72
C ARG A 652 -4.37 0.99 -25.79
N LYS A 653 -5.31 0.77 -24.84
CA LYS A 653 -5.87 1.78 -23.95
C LYS A 653 -5.43 1.62 -22.51
N GLU A 654 -4.55 0.68 -22.24
CA GLU A 654 -3.99 0.44 -20.90
C GLU A 654 -2.61 1.10 -20.79
N GLY A 655 -2.25 1.44 -19.55
CA GLY A 655 -0.99 2.08 -19.21
C GLY A 655 -0.15 1.23 -18.28
N HIS A 656 0.40 1.85 -17.23
CA HIS A 656 1.23 1.19 -16.21
C HIS A 656 0.34 0.39 -15.25
N GLY A 657 -0.20 -0.73 -15.74
CA GLY A 657 -1.21 -1.56 -15.10
C GLY A 657 -2.54 -1.54 -15.86
N PHE A 658 -3.22 -2.70 -15.93
CA PHE A 658 -4.53 -2.80 -16.58
C PHE A 658 -5.63 -2.40 -15.60
N VAL A 659 -6.45 -1.42 -15.99
CA VAL A 659 -7.56 -0.91 -15.20
C VAL A 659 -8.93 -1.39 -15.72
N ASN A 660 -9.01 -1.84 -16.96
CA ASN A 660 -10.23 -2.44 -17.51
C ASN A 660 -10.35 -3.89 -17.03
N VAL A 661 -11.49 -4.24 -16.43
CA VAL A 661 -11.75 -5.57 -15.85
C VAL A 661 -11.64 -6.69 -16.87
N ASP A 662 -12.15 -6.48 -18.10
CA ASP A 662 -12.08 -7.49 -19.15
C ASP A 662 -10.62 -7.75 -19.60
N ASN A 663 -9.80 -6.70 -19.65
CA ASN A 663 -8.37 -6.84 -19.94
C ASN A 663 -7.60 -7.56 -18.83
N ARG A 664 -7.96 -7.32 -17.55
CA ARG A 664 -7.39 -8.03 -16.40
C ARG A 664 -7.81 -9.50 -16.39
N GLU A 665 -9.09 -9.80 -16.68
CA GLU A 665 -9.57 -11.17 -16.77
C GLU A 665 -8.86 -11.94 -17.92
N GLU A 666 -8.68 -11.30 -19.08
CA GLU A 666 -7.88 -11.87 -20.18
C GLU A 666 -6.42 -12.10 -19.79
N LEU A 667 -5.80 -11.11 -19.09
CA LEU A 667 -4.44 -11.25 -18.58
C LEU A 667 -4.31 -12.48 -17.69
N TYR A 668 -5.20 -12.65 -16.72
CA TYR A 668 -5.19 -13.81 -15.80
C TYR A 668 -5.39 -15.13 -16.53
N GLY A 669 -6.32 -15.17 -17.48
CA GLY A 669 -6.53 -16.38 -18.30
C GLY A 669 -5.30 -16.76 -19.13
N ARG A 670 -4.63 -15.78 -19.73
CA ARG A 670 -3.40 -16.01 -20.52
C ARG A 670 -2.21 -16.39 -19.65
N LEU A 671 -2.02 -15.76 -18.50
CA LEU A 671 -0.97 -16.14 -17.53
C LEU A 671 -1.13 -17.59 -17.08
N LEU A 672 -2.35 -17.99 -16.71
CA LEU A 672 -2.62 -19.37 -16.29
C LEU A 672 -2.34 -20.38 -17.41
N ALA A 673 -2.74 -20.08 -18.66
CA ALA A 673 -2.44 -20.95 -19.80
C ALA A 673 -0.94 -21.05 -20.07
N PHE A 674 -0.21 -19.92 -19.92
CA PHE A 674 1.23 -19.86 -20.06
C PHE A 674 1.95 -20.70 -18.99
N PHE A 675 1.61 -20.52 -17.72
CA PHE A 675 2.21 -21.28 -16.62
C PHE A 675 1.89 -22.78 -16.72
N LYS A 676 0.63 -23.12 -17.03
CA LYS A 676 0.22 -24.52 -17.18
C LYS A 676 1.02 -25.26 -18.24
N ARG A 677 1.32 -24.62 -19.37
CA ARG A 677 2.13 -25.21 -20.44
C ARG A 677 3.58 -25.48 -20.02
N ASN A 678 4.13 -24.57 -19.17
CA ASN A 678 5.55 -24.61 -18.82
C ASN A 678 5.84 -25.45 -17.56
N ILE A 679 5.02 -25.35 -16.54
CA ILE A 679 5.29 -25.99 -15.23
C ILE A 679 4.14 -26.88 -14.73
N GLY A 680 3.04 -26.98 -15.49
CA GLY A 680 1.85 -27.71 -15.08
C GLY A 680 1.08 -27.00 -13.95
N SER A 681 -0.05 -27.55 -13.56
CA SER A 681 -0.82 -27.15 -12.37
C SER A 681 -1.73 -28.30 -11.95
#